data_1a07ce6b0eb845e8fc6d3f6dd97ece5d
#
_entry.id   1a07ce6b0eb845e8fc6d3f6dd97ece5d
#
_cell.length_a   1.000
_cell.length_b   1.000
_cell.length_c   1.000
_cell.angle_alpha   90.00
_cell.angle_beta   90.00
_cell.angle_gamma   90.00
#
_symmetry.space_group_name_H-M   'P 1'
#
loop_
_entity.id
_entity.type
_entity.pdbx_description
1 polymer ?
#
loop_
_entity_poly.entity_id
_entity_poly.type
_entity_poly.pdbx_seq_one_letter_code
_entity_poly.pdbx_strand_id
1 'polypeptide(L)'
;MTIYRLSSSSPHSPMTEFSSLIARGWTTLTLVATVAITSPLDAAEPDSTTVFKQEVLPILKSHCVRCHGPDKQESRIRLDNLSTDLLQDRAAAENWNEVLHVLNAGEMPPDGEPQLSESQNKVLTNWISNAIRHAIEAGRSTDGRAVLRRLNRTEYQNTMSDLLGLEMDYARDLPPDPPSKDGFRNNGHALHMSALQLEYYLATARRALSRVIVSGPAPPVYQYQFSQGNVGNWLGGTERSSRLGRRQAFLAKMVDDYPEQGAFRIQVEFTADLKPAAGFPLLEVSVGYRPDTKILFREVQVVEITSAEKQTLEFYGRVENHPLPVRGQGKFPGLIVQIRNRYDDNSPLPKGKDNVFPDEPHLPTITIHSVEFEAPVCETWPPILHQRILFDSPLRDTDEVAYAQAVLERFMPRAYRRPVTTTEVMALVDFLQTIRPEFPTFEDAMRETLAMVLIRPDFLYLLEPAEEEKRQINAWELASRLSYFLWSTMPDAQLLAHAASGKLQQPDVLSQEVERLLSDPRSDQFVQQFTEQWLHLDVVDRVAINRDYYPQFNEHLKTDMRRESEQLFGEILRHNLSALHFLSSDFTMLNGRLARHYGIDDVYGNTFRRVTLPPERHRGGLLGHASILLSNSTGADSHVIRRAVWIRDRLLNDPPASPPPNVPSLEQANTDALQLSIREQLEAHRGTKSCARCHRDIDPWGIALEHFDAVGLWRDEIRHKSGKGFITRPVAATATLPNGQQLTGVDELKAYLVSERKSDFARALVSRILGYSVGRRIELSDREAIADLTNQFTADEFRLRNLVKNIVNSKAFQTK
;
A
#
# COMPACT_ATOMS: atom_id res chain seq x y z
N MET A 1 -11.99 9.26 57.93
CA MET A 1 -11.79 10.58 58.55
C MET A 1 -11.94 11.58 57.43
N THR A 2 -12.87 12.41 57.35
CA THR A 2 -13.93 13.10 58.03
C THR A 2 -14.70 13.77 56.90
N ILE A 3 -15.85 13.38 56.56
CA ILE A 3 -17.22 13.94 56.71
C ILE A 3 -17.24 15.47 56.84
N TYR A 4 -17.88 16.15 55.93
CA TYR A 4 -18.95 17.11 56.27
C TYR A 4 -19.96 17.27 55.11
N ARG A 5 -21.21 17.11 55.49
CA ARG A 5 -22.47 17.29 54.78
C ARG A 5 -23.02 18.72 55.00
N LEU A 6 -24.12 18.94 54.30
CA LEU A 6 -25.27 19.85 54.49
C LEU A 6 -25.27 21.06 53.55
N SER A 7 -26.32 21.53 52.98
CA SER A 7 -27.73 21.11 52.79
C SER A 7 -28.43 22.20 51.96
N SER A 8 -29.33 21.75 51.10
CA SER A 8 -30.72 22.17 50.86
C SER A 8 -31.09 23.66 50.70
N SER A 9 -31.77 24.00 49.64
CA SER A 9 -33.23 24.30 49.65
C SER A 9 -33.70 24.84 48.29
N SER A 10 -34.69 24.19 47.74
CA SER A 10 -35.69 24.77 46.82
C SER A 10 -36.70 25.52 47.71
N PRO A 11 -37.67 26.36 47.22
CA PRO A 11 -38.73 25.91 46.35
C PRO A 11 -39.41 26.96 45.41
N HIS A 12 -40.33 26.43 44.57
CA HIS A 12 -41.63 26.91 44.10
C HIS A 12 -41.75 27.87 42.91
N SER A 13 -42.44 27.33 41.91
CA SER A 13 -43.30 27.99 40.92
C SER A 13 -44.47 28.69 41.60
N PRO A 14 -45.31 29.55 40.93
CA PRO A 14 -46.30 28.97 40.00
C PRO A 14 -46.71 29.84 38.77
N MET A 15 -47.43 29.18 37.88
CA MET A 15 -48.36 29.56 36.83
C MET A 15 -49.14 30.85 37.01
N THR A 16 -49.54 31.48 35.89
CA THR A 16 -50.94 31.76 35.41
C THR A 16 -50.90 32.61 34.14
N GLU A 17 -51.42 32.10 33.05
CA GLU A 17 -52.55 32.49 32.23
C GLU A 17 -53.01 34.00 32.30
N PHE A 18 -53.25 34.64 31.14
CA PHE A 18 -54.58 35.11 30.67
C PHE A 18 -54.51 35.91 29.35
N SER A 19 -55.11 35.40 28.35
CA SER A 19 -56.07 35.88 27.34
C SER A 19 -56.21 37.40 27.02
N SER A 20 -56.20 37.62 25.68
CA SER A 20 -57.13 38.39 24.84
C SER A 20 -57.55 39.85 25.19
N LEU A 21 -57.57 40.72 24.18
CA LEU A 21 -58.72 41.48 23.62
C LEU A 21 -58.29 42.62 22.67
N ILE A 22 -58.66 42.54 21.39
CA ILE A 22 -59.56 43.37 20.59
C ILE A 22 -59.17 44.86 20.34
N ALA A 23 -58.82 45.16 19.14
CA ALA A 23 -59.48 45.97 18.08
C ALA A 23 -59.57 47.49 18.12
N ARG A 24 -59.53 48.02 16.87
CA ARG A 24 -59.96 49.32 16.33
C ARG A 24 -58.86 50.40 16.35
N GLY A 25 -58.33 50.86 15.27
CA GLY A 25 -58.96 51.33 14.03
C GLY A 25 -58.38 52.73 13.81
N TRP A 26 -57.85 52.99 12.64
CA TRP A 26 -58.04 54.29 12.00
C TRP A 26 -57.37 54.28 10.64
N THR A 27 -58.14 54.42 9.59
CA THR A 27 -57.82 54.61 8.19
C THR A 27 -57.11 55.94 8.00
N THR A 28 -55.96 55.93 7.40
CA THR A 28 -55.45 57.09 6.64
C THR A 28 -55.01 56.66 5.25
N LEU A 29 -55.68 57.11 4.26
CA LEU A 29 -55.48 56.94 2.85
C LEU A 29 -54.26 57.73 2.43
N THR A 30 -53.18 57.09 2.04
CA THR A 30 -52.07 57.75 1.33
C THR A 30 -51.89 57.06 -0.02
N LEU A 31 -52.20 57.84 -1.04
CA LEU A 31 -52.01 57.49 -2.45
C LEU A 31 -50.54 57.40 -2.73
N VAL A 32 -49.97 56.24 -2.90
CA VAL A 32 -48.61 56.05 -3.43
C VAL A 32 -48.69 55.60 -4.87
N ALA A 33 -48.22 56.40 -5.75
CA ALA A 33 -48.08 56.11 -7.18
C ALA A 33 -47.15 54.91 -7.34
N THR A 34 -47.67 53.80 -7.86
CA THR A 34 -46.90 52.64 -8.30
C THR A 34 -46.11 53.00 -9.56
N VAL A 35 -44.84 53.39 -9.40
CA VAL A 35 -43.88 53.34 -10.47
C VAL A 35 -43.55 51.87 -10.66
N ALA A 36 -44.03 51.30 -11.75
CA ALA A 36 -43.62 49.95 -12.21
C ALA A 36 -42.13 50.03 -12.62
N ILE A 37 -41.24 49.63 -11.71
CA ILE A 37 -39.86 49.30 -12.05
C ILE A 37 -39.97 47.95 -12.76
N THR A 38 -39.96 47.95 -14.09
CA THR A 38 -39.68 46.78 -14.91
C THR A 38 -38.25 46.38 -14.62
N SER A 39 -38.03 45.40 -13.74
CA SER A 39 -36.77 44.66 -13.68
C SER A 39 -36.44 44.16 -15.09
N PRO A 40 -35.22 44.30 -15.56
CA PRO A 40 -34.85 43.65 -16.82
C PRO A 40 -35.09 42.16 -16.62
N LEU A 41 -35.84 41.53 -17.54
CA LEU A 41 -35.84 40.07 -17.66
C LEU A 41 -34.38 39.64 -17.72
N ASP A 42 -33.94 38.89 -16.73
CA ASP A 42 -32.77 38.04 -16.88
C ASP A 42 -32.96 37.20 -18.12
N ALA A 43 -32.21 37.51 -19.15
CA ALA A 43 -32.12 36.65 -20.32
C ALA A 43 -31.58 35.32 -19.81
N ALA A 44 -32.42 34.29 -19.79
CA ALA A 44 -32.00 32.92 -19.45
C ALA A 44 -30.71 32.63 -20.26
N GLU A 45 -29.61 32.33 -19.58
CA GLU A 45 -28.40 31.91 -20.26
C GLU A 45 -28.77 30.76 -21.21
N PRO A 46 -28.29 30.77 -22.45
CA PRO A 46 -28.62 29.72 -23.40
C PRO A 46 -28.17 28.39 -22.88
N ASP A 47 -29.04 27.38 -22.92
CA ASP A 47 -28.75 26.01 -22.54
C ASP A 47 -27.39 25.54 -23.12
N SER A 48 -26.53 24.97 -22.26
CA SER A 48 -25.18 24.51 -22.60
C SER A 48 -25.16 23.64 -23.87
N THR A 49 -26.20 22.84 -24.10
CA THR A 49 -26.39 21.99 -25.28
C THR A 49 -26.62 22.82 -26.56
N THR A 50 -27.29 23.96 -26.46
CA THR A 50 -27.53 24.87 -27.57
C THR A 50 -26.25 25.60 -27.96
N VAL A 51 -25.50 26.11 -27.02
CA VAL A 51 -24.18 26.73 -27.24
C VAL A 51 -23.20 25.71 -27.85
N PHE A 52 -23.18 24.47 -27.36
CA PHE A 52 -22.37 23.42 -27.97
C PHE A 52 -22.67 23.22 -29.46
N LYS A 53 -23.92 23.04 -29.81
CA LYS A 53 -24.34 22.78 -31.20
C LYS A 53 -24.08 23.98 -32.12
N GLN A 54 -24.27 25.19 -31.67
CA GLN A 54 -24.23 26.39 -32.50
C GLN A 54 -22.81 26.96 -32.60
N GLU A 55 -22.02 26.92 -31.55
CA GLU A 55 -20.73 27.61 -31.48
C GLU A 55 -19.54 26.64 -31.41
N VAL A 56 -19.61 25.60 -30.55
CA VAL A 56 -18.49 24.69 -30.29
C VAL A 56 -18.30 23.65 -31.36
N LEU A 57 -19.39 22.96 -31.76
CA LEU A 57 -19.35 21.86 -32.74
C LEU A 57 -18.83 22.29 -34.11
N PRO A 58 -19.13 23.47 -34.64
CA PRO A 58 -18.52 23.95 -35.88
C PRO A 58 -17.02 24.12 -35.81
N ILE A 59 -16.51 24.64 -34.68
CA ILE A 59 -15.07 24.80 -34.44
C ILE A 59 -14.38 23.43 -34.38
N LEU A 60 -14.95 22.49 -33.63
CA LEU A 60 -14.43 21.13 -33.55
C LEU A 60 -14.37 20.46 -34.95
N LYS A 61 -15.44 20.58 -35.75
CA LYS A 61 -15.48 20.01 -37.09
C LYS A 61 -14.43 20.59 -38.01
N SER A 62 -14.13 21.88 -37.91
CA SER A 62 -13.20 22.54 -38.81
C SER A 62 -11.73 22.37 -38.43
N HIS A 63 -11.42 22.23 -37.14
CA HIS A 63 -10.03 22.23 -36.65
C HIS A 63 -9.59 20.91 -36.00
N CYS A 64 -10.51 20.11 -35.44
CA CYS A 64 -10.17 18.98 -34.57
C CYS A 64 -10.53 17.61 -35.16
N VAL A 65 -11.75 17.47 -35.74
CA VAL A 65 -12.31 16.18 -36.21
C VAL A 65 -11.49 15.50 -37.31
N ARG A 66 -10.70 16.25 -38.08
CA ARG A 66 -9.78 15.65 -39.07
C ARG A 66 -8.77 14.68 -38.45
N CYS A 67 -8.30 14.98 -37.24
CA CYS A 67 -7.35 14.14 -36.49
C CYS A 67 -8.02 13.37 -35.37
N HIS A 68 -9.14 13.86 -34.82
CA HIS A 68 -9.90 13.28 -33.72
C HIS A 68 -11.34 12.92 -34.14
N GLY A 69 -11.49 12.20 -35.23
CA GLY A 69 -12.77 11.82 -35.82
C GLY A 69 -12.88 10.32 -36.16
N PRO A 70 -13.84 9.92 -37.00
CA PRO A 70 -14.09 8.51 -37.32
C PRO A 70 -12.95 7.86 -38.11
N ASP A 71 -12.32 8.62 -39.03
CA ASP A 71 -11.27 8.11 -39.91
C ASP A 71 -9.87 8.09 -39.22
N LYS A 72 -9.66 9.02 -38.31
CA LYS A 72 -8.40 9.17 -37.61
C LYS A 72 -8.68 9.51 -36.13
N GLN A 73 -8.05 8.79 -35.20
CA GLN A 73 -8.26 8.91 -33.78
C GLN A 73 -6.92 9.10 -33.07
N GLU A 74 -6.30 10.26 -33.23
CA GLU A 74 -5.04 10.57 -32.53
C GLU A 74 -5.28 10.55 -31.01
N SER A 75 -4.33 9.97 -30.27
CA SER A 75 -4.43 9.75 -28.82
C SER A 75 -5.71 9.00 -28.38
N ARG A 76 -6.40 8.28 -29.29
CA ARG A 76 -7.67 7.56 -29.04
C ARG A 76 -8.83 8.46 -28.62
N ILE A 77 -8.73 9.76 -28.88
CA ILE A 77 -9.80 10.71 -28.61
C ILE A 77 -10.59 10.96 -29.88
N ARG A 78 -11.92 10.85 -29.77
CA ARG A 78 -12.90 11.22 -30.82
C ARG A 78 -13.69 12.41 -30.30
N LEU A 79 -13.66 13.51 -31.04
CA LEU A 79 -14.37 14.73 -30.70
C LEU A 79 -15.67 14.91 -31.51
N ASP A 80 -15.87 14.07 -32.52
CA ASP A 80 -17.11 14.08 -33.32
C ASP A 80 -18.32 13.45 -32.63
N ASN A 81 -18.08 12.56 -31.67
CA ASN A 81 -19.11 11.84 -30.93
C ASN A 81 -18.89 11.85 -29.39
N LEU A 82 -18.01 12.70 -28.91
CA LEU A 82 -17.76 12.82 -27.48
C LEU A 82 -19.00 13.36 -26.76
N SER A 83 -19.44 12.68 -25.71
CA SER A 83 -20.62 13.06 -24.94
C SER A 83 -20.45 14.45 -24.31
N THR A 84 -21.52 15.24 -24.32
CA THR A 84 -21.63 16.53 -23.63
C THR A 84 -22.25 16.40 -22.24
N ASP A 85 -22.76 15.21 -21.89
CA ASP A 85 -23.25 14.89 -20.56
C ASP A 85 -22.07 14.44 -19.68
N LEU A 86 -21.36 15.42 -19.11
CA LEU A 86 -20.19 15.18 -18.29
C LEU A 86 -20.53 14.65 -16.89
N LEU A 87 -21.80 14.70 -16.50
CA LEU A 87 -22.26 14.17 -15.22
C LEU A 87 -22.43 12.65 -15.30
N GLN A 88 -23.02 12.13 -16.37
CA GLN A 88 -23.28 10.70 -16.53
C GLN A 88 -22.12 9.97 -17.22
N ASP A 89 -21.40 10.66 -18.13
CA ASP A 89 -20.27 10.09 -18.87
C ASP A 89 -18.94 10.62 -18.34
N ARG A 90 -18.41 9.91 -17.34
CA ARG A 90 -17.14 10.23 -16.72
C ARG A 90 -15.97 10.19 -17.71
N ALA A 91 -15.96 9.24 -18.64
CA ALA A 91 -14.89 9.13 -19.62
C ALA A 91 -14.89 10.36 -20.56
N ALA A 92 -16.08 10.83 -20.94
CA ALA A 92 -16.20 12.09 -21.69
C ALA A 92 -15.72 13.29 -20.88
N ALA A 93 -16.04 13.36 -19.57
CA ALA A 93 -15.57 14.44 -18.70
C ALA A 93 -14.05 14.47 -18.59
N GLU A 94 -13.40 13.30 -18.47
CA GLU A 94 -11.94 13.18 -18.45
C GLU A 94 -11.33 13.63 -19.80
N ASN A 95 -11.91 13.20 -20.92
CA ASN A 95 -11.44 13.60 -22.25
C ASN A 95 -11.61 15.12 -22.49
N TRP A 96 -12.76 15.71 -22.14
CA TRP A 96 -12.95 17.17 -22.26
C TRP A 96 -11.98 17.97 -21.39
N ASN A 97 -11.63 17.43 -20.23
CA ASN A 97 -10.62 18.06 -19.39
C ASN A 97 -9.23 18.03 -20.02
N GLU A 98 -8.86 16.91 -20.66
CA GLU A 98 -7.61 16.79 -21.41
C GLU A 98 -7.59 17.78 -22.59
N VAL A 99 -8.70 17.88 -23.32
CA VAL A 99 -8.86 18.88 -24.40
C VAL A 99 -8.66 20.30 -23.88
N LEU A 100 -9.23 20.65 -22.72
CA LEU A 100 -9.03 21.96 -22.08
C LEU A 100 -7.55 22.20 -21.73
N HIS A 101 -6.88 21.18 -21.21
CA HIS A 101 -5.48 21.28 -20.84
C HIS A 101 -4.59 21.58 -22.04
N VAL A 102 -4.70 20.79 -23.10
CA VAL A 102 -3.85 20.98 -24.30
C VAL A 102 -4.17 22.27 -25.08
N LEU A 103 -5.42 22.77 -25.02
CA LEU A 103 -5.79 24.05 -25.58
C LEU A 103 -5.16 25.21 -24.80
N ASN A 104 -5.19 25.15 -23.47
CA ASN A 104 -4.57 26.15 -22.61
C ASN A 104 -3.04 26.13 -22.66
N ALA A 105 -2.43 24.95 -22.90
CA ALA A 105 -1.00 24.82 -23.13
C ALA A 105 -0.55 25.29 -24.54
N GLY A 106 -1.49 25.56 -25.44
CA GLY A 106 -1.19 25.92 -26.83
C GLY A 106 -0.64 24.75 -27.67
N GLU A 107 -0.85 23.52 -27.22
CA GLU A 107 -0.37 22.30 -27.89
C GLU A 107 -1.29 21.84 -29.02
N MET A 108 -2.54 22.34 -29.04
CA MET A 108 -3.55 22.02 -30.04
C MET A 108 -4.22 23.28 -30.58
N PRO A 109 -4.47 23.36 -31.92
CA PRO A 109 -3.98 22.46 -32.99
C PRO A 109 -2.45 22.45 -33.11
N PRO A 110 -1.84 21.33 -33.55
CA PRO A 110 -0.37 21.25 -33.64
C PRO A 110 0.21 22.16 -34.72
N ASP A 111 1.49 22.48 -34.59
CA ASP A 111 2.22 23.27 -35.60
C ASP A 111 2.04 22.73 -37.03
N GLY A 112 1.76 23.60 -37.98
CA GLY A 112 1.53 23.23 -39.37
C GLY A 112 0.07 22.91 -39.72
N GLU A 113 -0.84 22.88 -38.72
CA GLU A 113 -2.28 22.79 -38.94
C GLU A 113 -2.96 24.19 -38.82
N PRO A 114 -4.17 24.37 -39.38
CA PRO A 114 -4.92 25.61 -39.20
C PRO A 114 -5.15 25.94 -37.72
N GLN A 115 -4.58 27.05 -37.25
CA GLN A 115 -4.69 27.47 -35.88
C GLN A 115 -6.04 28.09 -35.54
N LEU A 116 -6.47 27.95 -34.27
CA LEU A 116 -7.67 28.61 -33.78
C LEU A 116 -7.45 30.14 -33.69
N SER A 117 -8.45 30.92 -34.08
CA SER A 117 -8.45 32.34 -33.72
C SER A 117 -8.61 32.50 -32.19
N GLU A 118 -8.19 33.61 -31.65
CA GLU A 118 -8.33 33.91 -30.21
C GLU A 118 -9.80 33.84 -29.76
N SER A 119 -10.74 34.25 -30.59
CA SER A 119 -12.18 34.12 -30.31
C SER A 119 -12.66 32.68 -30.30
N GLN A 120 -12.21 31.86 -31.25
CA GLN A 120 -12.54 30.42 -31.29
C GLN A 120 -11.96 29.65 -30.09
N ASN A 121 -10.71 29.91 -29.75
CA ASN A 121 -10.08 29.34 -28.56
C ASN A 121 -10.86 29.72 -27.30
N LYS A 122 -11.25 30.98 -27.15
CA LYS A 122 -12.03 31.46 -26.00
C LYS A 122 -13.42 30.82 -25.93
N VAL A 123 -14.12 30.64 -27.06
CA VAL A 123 -15.41 29.95 -27.10
C VAL A 123 -15.25 28.48 -26.62
N LEU A 124 -14.26 27.74 -27.14
CA LEU A 124 -13.99 26.35 -26.72
C LEU A 124 -13.64 26.25 -25.25
N THR A 125 -12.65 27.00 -24.80
CA THR A 125 -12.15 26.91 -23.41
C THR A 125 -13.20 27.34 -22.42
N ASN A 126 -14.00 28.37 -22.73
CA ASN A 126 -15.09 28.81 -21.86
C ASN A 126 -16.21 27.77 -21.77
N TRP A 127 -16.65 27.20 -22.90
CA TRP A 127 -17.69 26.20 -22.90
C TRP A 127 -17.22 24.95 -22.10
N ILE A 128 -16.01 24.43 -22.39
CA ILE A 128 -15.47 23.23 -21.71
C ILE A 128 -15.34 23.53 -20.19
N SER A 129 -14.79 24.66 -19.81
CA SER A 129 -14.64 25.05 -18.40
C SER A 129 -15.98 25.16 -17.68
N ASN A 130 -16.99 25.75 -18.33
CA ASN A 130 -18.34 25.87 -17.79
C ASN A 130 -19.01 24.49 -17.65
N ALA A 131 -18.94 23.66 -18.70
CA ALA A 131 -19.51 22.31 -18.69
C ALA A 131 -18.87 21.45 -17.57
N ILE A 132 -17.57 21.51 -17.42
CA ILE A 132 -16.84 20.82 -16.33
C ILE A 132 -17.27 21.37 -14.97
N ARG A 133 -17.36 22.70 -14.82
CA ARG A 133 -17.79 23.32 -13.55
C ARG A 133 -19.22 22.89 -13.20
N HIS A 134 -20.15 22.95 -14.14
CA HIS A 134 -21.53 22.49 -13.92
C HIS A 134 -21.60 21.01 -13.54
N ALA A 135 -20.82 20.15 -14.20
CA ALA A 135 -20.73 18.74 -13.83
C ALA A 135 -20.16 18.53 -12.41
N ILE A 136 -19.15 19.34 -12.02
CA ILE A 136 -18.60 19.35 -10.65
C ILE A 136 -19.66 19.82 -9.64
N GLU A 137 -20.37 20.90 -9.91
CA GLU A 137 -21.40 21.45 -9.04
C GLU A 137 -22.59 20.50 -8.88
N ALA A 138 -23.07 19.93 -9.99
CA ALA A 138 -24.13 18.94 -10.00
C ALA A 138 -23.68 17.64 -9.32
N GLY A 139 -22.47 17.18 -9.57
CA GLY A 139 -21.90 16.01 -8.86
C GLY A 139 -21.64 16.24 -7.37
N ARG A 140 -21.60 17.50 -6.93
CA ARG A 140 -21.55 17.86 -5.51
C ARG A 140 -22.93 17.82 -4.83
N SER A 141 -23.99 18.03 -5.57
CA SER A 141 -25.38 18.10 -5.06
C SER A 141 -26.13 16.78 -5.16
N THR A 142 -25.69 15.87 -6.02
CA THR A 142 -26.35 14.59 -6.23
C THR A 142 -25.33 13.46 -6.06
N ASP A 143 -25.70 12.49 -5.24
CA ASP A 143 -25.06 11.21 -5.00
C ASP A 143 -23.89 11.20 -3.99
N GLY A 144 -24.26 11.01 -2.74
CA GLY A 144 -23.47 10.26 -1.78
C GLY A 144 -23.37 8.81 -2.25
N ARG A 145 -22.43 8.51 -3.17
CA ARG A 145 -22.21 7.14 -3.64
C ARG A 145 -21.57 6.31 -2.54
N ALA A 146 -22.33 5.36 -2.00
CA ALA A 146 -21.73 4.32 -1.18
C ALA A 146 -20.78 3.51 -2.04
N VAL A 147 -19.50 3.69 -1.87
CA VAL A 147 -18.54 2.69 -2.33
C VAL A 147 -18.51 1.60 -1.25
N LEU A 148 -19.19 0.49 -1.50
CA LEU A 148 -19.03 -0.73 -0.70
C LEU A 148 -17.59 -1.23 -0.92
N ARG A 149 -16.71 -0.90 0.01
CA ARG A 149 -15.31 -1.27 -0.08
C ARG A 149 -15.04 -2.52 0.75
N ARG A 150 -14.82 -3.66 0.08
CA ARG A 150 -14.37 -4.88 0.74
C ARG A 150 -12.98 -4.65 1.36
N LEU A 151 -12.72 -5.24 2.52
CA LEU A 151 -11.35 -5.32 3.05
C LEU A 151 -10.46 -6.04 2.02
N ASN A 152 -9.30 -5.46 1.70
CA ASN A 152 -8.30 -6.13 0.90
C ASN A 152 -7.58 -7.22 1.71
N ARG A 153 -6.71 -8.02 1.09
CA ARG A 153 -6.01 -9.13 1.75
C ARG A 153 -5.23 -8.69 3.00
N THR A 154 -4.52 -7.56 2.92
CA THR A 154 -3.73 -7.03 4.04
C THR A 154 -4.64 -6.53 5.16
N GLU A 155 -5.68 -5.79 4.83
CA GLU A 155 -6.65 -5.29 5.79
C GLU A 155 -7.41 -6.42 6.48
N TYR A 156 -7.82 -7.45 5.73
CA TYR A 156 -8.44 -8.65 6.30
C TYR A 156 -7.49 -9.41 7.21
N GLN A 157 -6.24 -9.64 6.76
CA GLN A 157 -5.18 -10.26 7.54
C GLN A 157 -5.01 -9.57 8.91
N ASN A 158 -4.81 -8.26 8.89
CA ASN A 158 -4.54 -7.48 10.09
C ASN A 158 -5.79 -7.39 10.99
N THR A 159 -6.98 -7.19 10.40
CA THR A 159 -8.24 -7.13 11.15
C THR A 159 -8.52 -8.43 11.90
N MET A 160 -8.31 -9.58 11.25
CA MET A 160 -8.48 -10.88 11.89
C MET A 160 -7.46 -11.10 13.02
N SER A 161 -6.18 -10.73 12.81
CA SER A 161 -5.15 -10.80 13.86
C SER A 161 -5.51 -9.95 15.08
N ASP A 162 -5.95 -8.70 14.87
CA ASP A 162 -6.31 -7.78 15.97
C ASP A 162 -7.61 -8.19 16.69
N LEU A 163 -8.60 -8.65 15.93
CA LEU A 163 -9.88 -9.07 16.50
C LEU A 163 -9.75 -10.31 17.37
N LEU A 164 -9.05 -11.33 16.85
CA LEU A 164 -8.90 -12.62 17.54
C LEU A 164 -7.68 -12.67 18.46
N GLY A 165 -6.68 -11.81 18.25
CA GLY A 165 -5.40 -11.84 18.96
C GLY A 165 -4.50 -13.00 18.55
N LEU A 166 -4.77 -13.62 17.40
CA LEU A 166 -4.07 -14.78 16.89
C LEU A 166 -3.24 -14.42 15.65
N GLU A 167 -1.93 -14.65 15.72
CA GLU A 167 -1.05 -14.55 14.57
C GLU A 167 -1.19 -15.78 13.66
N MET A 168 -1.80 -15.60 12.49
CA MET A 168 -2.03 -16.64 11.50
C MET A 168 -2.06 -16.03 10.09
N ASP A 169 -1.75 -16.83 9.07
CA ASP A 169 -1.93 -16.45 7.67
C ASP A 169 -3.41 -16.60 7.26
N TYR A 170 -4.18 -15.54 7.49
CA TYR A 170 -5.62 -15.49 7.17
C TYR A 170 -5.88 -15.29 5.68
N ALA A 171 -4.95 -14.69 4.97
CA ALA A 171 -5.09 -14.37 3.56
C ALA A 171 -4.56 -15.49 2.62
N ARG A 172 -4.07 -16.59 3.16
CA ARG A 172 -3.37 -17.65 2.42
C ARG A 172 -4.16 -18.18 1.21
N ASP A 173 -5.44 -18.45 1.43
CA ASP A 173 -6.31 -19.07 0.44
C ASP A 173 -7.09 -18.04 -0.40
N LEU A 174 -6.97 -16.74 -0.06
CA LEU A 174 -7.64 -15.67 -0.80
C LEU A 174 -6.89 -15.33 -2.09
N PRO A 175 -7.59 -15.07 -3.21
CA PRO A 175 -6.96 -14.59 -4.43
C PRO A 175 -6.30 -13.21 -4.20
N PRO A 176 -5.25 -12.87 -4.98
CA PRO A 176 -4.63 -11.56 -4.91
C PRO A 176 -5.63 -10.47 -5.33
N ASP A 177 -5.59 -9.34 -4.64
CA ASP A 177 -6.41 -8.18 -5.00
C ASP A 177 -5.86 -7.50 -6.27
N PRO A 178 -6.72 -7.27 -7.28
CA PRO A 178 -6.29 -6.56 -8.47
C PRO A 178 -6.03 -5.08 -8.17
N PRO A 179 -5.00 -4.48 -8.80
CA PRO A 179 -4.81 -3.04 -8.69
C PRO A 179 -5.91 -2.30 -9.48
N SER A 180 -6.32 -1.15 -8.98
CA SER A 180 -7.12 -0.19 -9.72
C SER A 180 -6.31 0.48 -10.83
N LYS A 181 -6.96 1.30 -11.68
CA LYS A 181 -6.25 2.10 -12.69
C LYS A 181 -5.18 3.01 -12.08
N ASP A 182 -5.39 3.47 -10.85
CA ASP A 182 -4.45 4.32 -10.12
C ASP A 182 -3.29 3.53 -9.48
N GLY A 183 -3.34 2.18 -9.57
CA GLY A 183 -2.35 1.26 -9.02
C GLY A 183 -2.65 0.79 -7.60
N PHE A 184 -3.67 1.32 -6.92
CA PHE A 184 -4.01 0.97 -5.54
C PHE A 184 -4.90 -0.27 -5.44
N ARG A 185 -4.62 -1.12 -4.43
CA ARG A 185 -5.35 -2.37 -4.14
C ARG A 185 -6.39 -2.23 -3.04
N ASN A 186 -6.58 -1.02 -2.53
CA ASN A 186 -7.61 -0.70 -1.55
C ASN A 186 -8.81 0.06 -2.17
N ASN A 187 -8.88 0.14 -3.48
CA ASN A 187 -9.93 0.84 -4.21
C ASN A 187 -11.16 -0.05 -4.36
N GLY A 188 -12.31 0.40 -3.83
CA GLY A 188 -13.57 -0.35 -3.81
C GLY A 188 -14.06 -0.79 -5.19
N HIS A 189 -13.79 -0.03 -6.25
CA HIS A 189 -14.18 -0.41 -7.62
C HIS A 189 -13.42 -1.61 -8.17
N ALA A 190 -12.24 -1.93 -7.65
CA ALA A 190 -11.45 -3.09 -8.06
C ALA A 190 -11.71 -4.32 -7.18
N LEU A 191 -12.28 -4.15 -6.00
CA LEU A 191 -12.43 -5.19 -4.98
C LEU A 191 -13.79 -5.90 -5.10
N HIS A 192 -13.91 -6.80 -6.08
CA HIS A 192 -15.10 -7.63 -6.23
C HIS A 192 -15.13 -8.80 -5.26
N MET A 193 -16.32 -9.35 -5.01
CA MET A 193 -16.55 -10.56 -4.24
C MET A 193 -17.16 -11.64 -5.14
N SER A 194 -16.59 -12.84 -5.11
CA SER A 194 -17.17 -14.02 -5.74
C SER A 194 -17.72 -15.00 -4.69
N ALA A 195 -18.63 -15.89 -5.11
CA ALA A 195 -19.13 -16.95 -4.21
C ALA A 195 -17.98 -17.80 -3.63
N LEU A 196 -17.00 -18.15 -4.46
CA LEU A 196 -15.82 -18.91 -4.03
C LEU A 196 -15.00 -18.17 -2.98
N GLN A 197 -14.85 -16.85 -3.10
CA GLN A 197 -14.17 -16.07 -2.05
C GLN A 197 -14.92 -16.11 -0.72
N LEU A 198 -16.26 -16.09 -0.74
CA LEU A 198 -17.04 -16.20 0.49
C LEU A 198 -16.84 -17.55 1.18
N GLU A 199 -16.72 -18.63 0.40
CA GLU A 199 -16.37 -19.96 0.94
C GLU A 199 -14.97 -19.95 1.59
N TYR A 200 -13.99 -19.30 0.97
CA TYR A 200 -12.66 -19.13 1.57
C TYR A 200 -12.68 -18.31 2.85
N TYR A 201 -13.48 -17.23 2.93
CA TYR A 201 -13.66 -16.48 4.16
C TYR A 201 -14.27 -17.33 5.27
N LEU A 202 -15.32 -18.12 4.96
CA LEU A 202 -15.95 -19.02 5.92
C LEU A 202 -14.98 -20.11 6.41
N ALA A 203 -14.24 -20.75 5.50
CA ALA A 203 -13.24 -21.75 5.85
C ALA A 203 -12.13 -21.17 6.73
N THR A 204 -11.70 -19.95 6.43
CA THR A 204 -10.68 -19.24 7.21
C THR A 204 -11.22 -18.85 8.60
N ALA A 205 -12.45 -18.35 8.70
CA ALA A 205 -13.09 -18.02 9.98
C ALA A 205 -13.20 -19.26 10.87
N ARG A 206 -13.68 -20.39 10.34
CA ARG A 206 -13.75 -21.67 11.05
C ARG A 206 -12.38 -22.15 11.54
N ARG A 207 -11.38 -22.13 10.66
CA ARG A 207 -10.00 -22.50 10.99
C ARG A 207 -9.41 -21.61 12.09
N ALA A 208 -9.65 -20.31 12.05
CA ALA A 208 -9.17 -19.38 13.06
C ALA A 208 -9.87 -19.58 14.42
N LEU A 209 -11.20 -19.67 14.40
CA LEU A 209 -12.00 -19.83 15.61
C LEU A 209 -11.71 -21.16 16.30
N SER A 210 -11.45 -22.24 15.55
CA SER A 210 -11.06 -23.54 16.15
C SER A 210 -9.72 -23.49 16.87
N ARG A 211 -8.88 -22.54 16.57
CA ARG A 211 -7.57 -22.33 17.24
C ARG A 211 -7.64 -21.39 18.42
N VAL A 212 -8.59 -20.46 18.40
CA VAL A 212 -8.80 -19.49 19.48
C VAL A 212 -9.72 -20.06 20.56
N ILE A 213 -10.85 -20.63 20.16
CA ILE A 213 -11.82 -21.24 21.07
C ILE A 213 -11.56 -22.74 21.10
N VAL A 214 -11.09 -23.22 22.23
CA VAL A 214 -10.77 -24.64 22.45
C VAL A 214 -11.86 -25.35 23.23
N SER A 215 -12.01 -26.66 23.04
CA SER A 215 -12.90 -27.54 23.80
C SER A 215 -12.12 -28.76 24.27
N GLY A 216 -12.56 -29.37 25.37
CA GLY A 216 -11.93 -30.56 25.93
C GLY A 216 -10.68 -30.28 26.78
N PRO A 217 -9.91 -31.36 27.15
CA PRO A 217 -8.74 -31.25 28.00
C PRO A 217 -7.55 -30.60 27.30
N ALA A 218 -6.59 -30.10 28.10
CA ALA A 218 -5.34 -29.58 27.58
C ALA A 218 -4.58 -30.64 26.78
N PRO A 219 -4.04 -30.30 25.61
CA PRO A 219 -3.22 -31.21 24.83
C PRO A 219 -1.89 -31.52 25.54
N PRO A 220 -1.25 -32.67 25.23
CA PRO A 220 0.07 -32.98 25.77
C PRO A 220 1.11 -31.95 25.31
N VAL A 221 2.04 -31.62 26.20
CA VAL A 221 3.16 -30.70 25.89
C VAL A 221 4.35 -31.51 25.40
N TYR A 222 4.87 -31.12 24.25
CA TYR A 222 6.09 -31.69 23.66
C TYR A 222 7.28 -30.82 24.07
N GLN A 223 8.30 -31.44 24.68
CA GLN A 223 9.53 -30.76 25.08
C GLN A 223 10.75 -31.50 24.56
N TYR A 224 11.61 -30.80 23.85
CA TYR A 224 12.83 -31.31 23.25
C TYR A 224 14.02 -30.43 23.57
N GLN A 225 15.17 -31.05 23.82
CA GLN A 225 16.44 -30.37 24.02
C GLN A 225 17.50 -30.98 23.11
N PHE A 226 18.22 -30.12 22.38
CA PHE A 226 19.27 -30.51 21.44
C PHE A 226 20.58 -29.80 21.82
N SER A 227 21.56 -30.49 22.33
CA SER A 227 22.86 -29.93 22.75
C SER A 227 23.98 -30.21 21.72
N GLN A 228 23.82 -31.27 20.93
CA GLN A 228 24.64 -31.57 19.76
C GLN A 228 23.67 -31.88 18.64
N GLY A 229 23.36 -30.90 17.84
CA GLY A 229 22.39 -31.06 16.79
C GLY A 229 22.73 -32.21 15.85
N ASN A 230 21.73 -32.84 15.29
CA ASN A 230 21.88 -33.61 14.06
C ASN A 230 22.23 -32.60 12.95
N VAL A 231 23.47 -32.10 13.02
CA VAL A 231 24.01 -31.17 12.04
C VAL A 231 24.14 -31.95 10.76
N GLY A 232 23.19 -31.77 9.91
CA GLY A 232 23.19 -32.32 8.57
C GLY A 232 23.44 -31.17 7.58
N ASN A 233 24.45 -31.31 6.79
CA ASN A 233 24.70 -30.39 5.70
C ASN A 233 23.74 -30.72 4.55
N TRP A 234 22.66 -29.98 4.47
CA TRP A 234 21.60 -30.21 3.50
C TRP A 234 21.78 -29.37 2.25
N LEU A 235 22.72 -28.44 2.29
CA LEU A 235 23.07 -27.57 1.18
C LEU A 235 24.33 -28.03 0.43
N GLY A 236 24.77 -29.27 0.68
CA GLY A 236 25.82 -29.89 -0.10
C GLY A 236 27.18 -30.06 0.59
N GLY A 237 27.24 -30.14 1.90
CA GLY A 237 28.47 -30.42 2.63
C GLY A 237 28.26 -31.32 3.87
N THR A 238 29.30 -32.00 4.38
CA THR A 238 29.21 -33.08 5.34
C THR A 238 29.67 -32.73 6.76
N GLU A 239 30.00 -31.48 7.06
CA GLU A 239 30.52 -31.13 8.38
C GLU A 239 29.43 -30.98 9.43
N ARG A 240 29.53 -31.78 10.47
CA ARG A 240 28.77 -31.66 11.73
C ARG A 240 29.45 -30.63 12.58
N SER A 241 29.05 -29.38 12.48
CA SER A 241 29.56 -28.30 13.30
C SER A 241 28.41 -27.58 14.02
N SER A 242 28.58 -27.32 15.29
CA SER A 242 27.76 -26.34 16.00
C SER A 242 28.14 -24.92 15.62
N ARG A 243 29.30 -24.72 14.97
CA ARG A 243 29.76 -23.44 14.44
C ARG A 243 29.18 -23.22 13.04
N LEU A 244 28.42 -22.14 12.89
CA LEU A 244 27.68 -21.83 11.67
C LEU A 244 28.32 -20.66 10.92
N GLY A 245 28.96 -20.95 9.77
CA GLY A 245 29.32 -19.99 8.75
C GLY A 245 28.16 -19.76 7.80
N ARG A 246 28.40 -19.07 6.66
CA ARG A 246 27.39 -18.68 5.66
C ARG A 246 26.51 -19.80 5.09
N ARG A 247 26.94 -21.05 5.14
CA ARG A 247 26.28 -22.19 4.51
C ARG A 247 25.91 -23.32 5.44
N GLN A 248 26.22 -23.17 6.71
CA GLN A 248 25.98 -24.21 7.69
C GLN A 248 24.66 -23.97 8.42
N ALA A 249 24.02 -25.08 8.78
CA ALA A 249 22.79 -25.03 9.56
C ALA A 249 22.84 -26.06 10.69
N PHE A 250 22.35 -25.68 11.84
CA PHE A 250 22.01 -26.58 12.93
C PHE A 250 20.58 -27.07 12.73
N LEU A 251 20.34 -28.38 12.78
CA LEU A 251 19.04 -29.00 12.55
C LEU A 251 18.60 -29.79 13.78
N ALA A 252 17.66 -29.21 14.53
CA ALA A 252 17.00 -29.91 15.63
C ALA A 252 15.80 -30.68 15.07
N LYS A 253 15.90 -32.03 15.04
CA LYS A 253 14.91 -32.91 14.39
C LYS A 253 14.07 -33.67 15.41
N MET A 254 12.76 -33.47 15.34
CA MET A 254 11.74 -34.23 16.06
C MET A 254 11.17 -35.27 15.09
N VAL A 255 11.63 -36.51 15.21
CA VAL A 255 11.41 -37.57 14.17
C VAL A 255 10.10 -38.31 14.38
N ASP A 256 9.89 -38.85 15.58
CA ASP A 256 8.81 -39.82 15.82
C ASP A 256 7.56 -39.13 16.39
N ASP A 257 7.74 -38.11 17.19
CA ASP A 257 6.66 -37.40 17.81
C ASP A 257 6.89 -35.87 17.71
N TYR A 258 5.88 -35.11 17.43
CA TYR A 258 5.93 -33.66 17.30
C TYR A 258 4.52 -33.08 17.29
N PRO A 259 4.34 -31.81 17.76
CA PRO A 259 3.05 -31.16 17.72
C PRO A 259 2.64 -30.82 16.27
N GLU A 260 1.35 -30.85 16.01
CA GLU A 260 0.77 -30.42 14.71
C GLU A 260 0.12 -29.04 14.80
N GLN A 261 -0.10 -28.53 16.02
CA GLN A 261 -0.72 -27.22 16.28
C GLN A 261 -0.31 -26.69 17.66
N GLY A 262 -0.55 -25.43 17.86
CA GLY A 262 -0.31 -24.74 19.12
C GLY A 262 0.86 -23.75 19.04
N ALA A 263 0.91 -22.85 20.01
CA ALA A 263 2.04 -21.94 20.16
C ALA A 263 3.30 -22.73 20.52
N PHE A 264 4.45 -22.37 19.95
CA PHE A 264 5.75 -22.93 20.35
C PHE A 264 6.65 -21.83 20.91
N ARG A 265 7.60 -22.26 21.75
CA ARG A 265 8.78 -21.52 22.15
C ARG A 265 10.02 -22.29 21.69
N ILE A 266 10.93 -21.60 21.03
CA ILE A 266 12.26 -22.11 20.68
C ILE A 266 13.26 -21.25 21.42
N GLN A 267 14.07 -21.86 22.29
CA GLN A 267 15.13 -21.19 22.99
C GLN A 267 16.47 -21.63 22.40
N VAL A 268 17.31 -20.67 22.01
CA VAL A 268 18.60 -20.91 21.39
C VAL A 268 19.71 -20.29 22.24
N GLU A 269 20.60 -21.13 22.74
CA GLU A 269 21.79 -20.71 23.46
C GLU A 269 23.00 -20.77 22.52
N PHE A 270 23.74 -19.66 22.40
CA PHE A 270 24.82 -19.53 21.44
C PHE A 270 25.89 -18.50 21.87
N THR A 271 27.04 -18.57 21.18
CA THR A 271 28.08 -17.53 21.16
C THR A 271 28.34 -17.10 19.72
N ALA A 272 28.91 -15.91 19.53
CA ALA A 272 29.25 -15.40 18.20
C ALA A 272 30.73 -15.01 18.10
N ASP A 273 31.34 -15.27 16.95
CA ASP A 273 32.64 -14.72 16.55
C ASP A 273 32.36 -13.51 15.65
N LEU A 274 32.50 -12.31 16.22
CA LEU A 274 32.21 -11.06 15.52
C LEU A 274 33.40 -10.64 14.68
N LYS A 275 33.12 -10.15 13.47
CA LYS A 275 34.09 -9.56 12.55
C LYS A 275 33.62 -8.16 12.18
N PRO A 276 33.77 -7.13 13.02
CA PRO A 276 33.16 -5.81 12.81
C PRO A 276 33.43 -5.21 11.42
N ALA A 277 34.63 -5.42 10.88
CA ALA A 277 34.96 -4.96 9.51
C ALA A 277 34.23 -5.71 8.41
N ALA A 278 33.76 -6.94 8.65
CA ALA A 278 32.95 -7.71 7.71
C ALA A 278 31.45 -7.53 7.95
N GLY A 279 31.04 -7.14 9.16
CA GLY A 279 29.66 -7.02 9.62
C GLY A 279 29.33 -7.98 10.76
N PHE A 280 28.03 -8.14 11.02
CA PHE A 280 27.52 -8.96 12.13
C PHE A 280 26.84 -10.23 11.61
N PRO A 281 26.93 -11.36 12.35
CA PRO A 281 26.21 -12.57 11.97
C PRO A 281 24.71 -12.38 12.17
N LEU A 282 23.91 -13.05 11.32
CA LEU A 282 22.47 -13.01 11.32
C LEU A 282 21.92 -14.40 11.71
N LEU A 283 21.47 -14.54 12.96
CA LEU A 283 20.84 -15.75 13.44
C LEU A 283 19.43 -15.86 12.86
N GLU A 284 19.21 -16.80 11.94
CA GLU A 284 17.89 -17.15 11.42
C GLU A 284 17.39 -18.41 12.09
N VAL A 285 16.15 -18.35 12.59
CA VAL A 285 15.39 -19.52 13.05
C VAL A 285 14.24 -19.77 12.09
N SER A 286 14.14 -21.00 11.62
CA SER A 286 13.10 -21.45 10.69
C SER A 286 12.54 -22.80 11.15
N VAL A 287 11.25 -23.06 10.88
CA VAL A 287 10.57 -24.31 11.19
C VAL A 287 10.01 -24.91 9.91
N GLY A 288 10.09 -26.23 9.78
CA GLY A 288 9.59 -26.92 8.61
C GLY A 288 10.04 -28.37 8.55
N TYR A 289 10.14 -28.91 7.35
CA TYR A 289 10.54 -30.30 7.13
C TYR A 289 11.23 -30.48 5.77
N ARG A 290 11.82 -31.66 5.54
CA ARG A 290 12.43 -32.03 4.27
C ARG A 290 11.69 -33.19 3.63
N PRO A 291 10.84 -32.94 2.63
CA PRO A 291 10.41 -34.01 1.71
C PRO A 291 11.57 -34.45 0.79
N ASP A 292 11.42 -35.59 0.12
CA ASP A 292 12.47 -36.22 -0.69
C ASP A 292 13.11 -35.33 -1.75
N THR A 293 12.33 -34.41 -2.30
CA THR A 293 12.72 -33.58 -3.47
C THR A 293 12.86 -32.11 -3.19
N LYS A 294 12.35 -31.59 -2.07
CA LYS A 294 12.31 -30.16 -1.79
C LYS A 294 12.43 -29.89 -0.29
N ILE A 295 13.20 -28.86 0.06
CA ILE A 295 13.28 -28.36 1.43
C ILE A 295 12.18 -27.34 1.63
N LEU A 296 11.37 -27.49 2.67
CA LEU A 296 10.27 -26.60 3.01
C LEU A 296 10.46 -26.09 4.44
N PHE A 297 11.06 -24.89 4.55
CA PHE A 297 11.17 -24.14 5.79
C PHE A 297 10.47 -22.81 5.66
N ARG A 298 9.86 -22.36 6.74
CA ARG A 298 9.36 -20.99 6.88
C ARG A 298 10.10 -20.31 8.03
N GLU A 299 10.59 -19.13 7.76
CA GLU A 299 11.28 -18.26 8.72
C GLU A 299 10.35 -17.96 9.91
N VAL A 300 10.88 -18.07 11.12
CA VAL A 300 10.27 -17.55 12.35
C VAL A 300 10.77 -16.14 12.57
N GLN A 301 12.10 -15.96 12.61
CA GLN A 301 12.71 -14.66 12.83
C GLN A 301 14.19 -14.66 12.43
N VAL A 302 14.70 -13.46 12.07
CA VAL A 302 16.14 -13.21 11.88
C VAL A 302 16.58 -12.13 12.86
N VAL A 303 17.65 -12.38 13.59
CA VAL A 303 18.21 -11.46 14.59
C VAL A 303 19.68 -11.16 14.26
N GLU A 304 20.04 -9.89 14.25
CA GLU A 304 21.44 -9.44 14.12
C GLU A 304 22.14 -9.59 15.49
N ILE A 305 23.29 -10.26 15.51
CA ILE A 305 24.03 -10.54 16.72
C ILE A 305 25.20 -9.58 16.85
N THR A 306 25.13 -8.69 17.81
CA THR A 306 26.12 -7.61 18.05
C THR A 306 27.03 -7.84 19.25
N SER A 307 26.80 -8.93 20.03
CA SER A 307 27.66 -9.33 21.16
C SER A 307 28.28 -10.70 20.91
N ALA A 308 29.54 -10.87 21.26
CA ALA A 308 30.27 -12.15 21.21
C ALA A 308 29.99 -13.05 22.42
N GLU A 309 29.46 -12.48 23.50
CA GLU A 309 29.20 -13.20 24.75
C GLU A 309 28.14 -14.29 24.55
N LYS A 310 28.11 -15.25 25.50
CA LYS A 310 27.09 -16.29 25.53
C LYS A 310 25.72 -15.65 25.78
N GLN A 311 24.80 -15.90 24.86
CA GLN A 311 23.45 -15.35 24.89
C GLN A 311 22.42 -16.48 24.74
N THR A 312 21.23 -16.21 25.25
CA THR A 312 20.05 -17.02 25.05
C THR A 312 18.95 -16.14 24.45
N LEU A 313 18.41 -16.54 23.30
CA LEU A 313 17.28 -15.87 22.66
C LEU A 313 16.08 -16.83 22.58
N GLU A 314 14.91 -16.25 22.75
CA GLU A 314 13.63 -16.97 22.63
C GLU A 314 12.90 -16.51 21.38
N PHE A 315 12.34 -17.50 20.68
CA PHE A 315 11.57 -17.32 19.46
C PHE A 315 10.21 -17.96 19.63
N TYR A 316 9.16 -17.23 19.26
CA TYR A 316 7.79 -17.65 19.42
C TYR A 316 7.09 -17.73 18.06
N GLY A 317 6.13 -18.64 17.96
CA GLY A 317 5.32 -18.82 16.78
C GLY A 317 4.24 -19.86 17.01
N ARG A 318 3.62 -20.31 15.92
CA ARG A 318 2.64 -21.39 15.97
C ARG A 318 3.00 -22.47 14.96
N VAL A 319 2.93 -23.72 15.41
CA VAL A 319 3.36 -24.88 14.62
C VAL A 319 2.62 -24.92 13.26
N GLU A 320 1.33 -24.70 13.26
CA GLU A 320 0.47 -24.73 12.09
C GLU A 320 0.71 -23.60 11.08
N ASN A 321 1.50 -22.60 11.42
CA ASN A 321 1.92 -21.55 10.49
C ASN A 321 3.11 -21.97 9.63
N HIS A 322 3.71 -23.14 9.93
CA HIS A 322 4.88 -23.65 9.24
C HIS A 322 4.54 -24.92 8.43
N PRO A 323 5.34 -25.25 7.40
CA PRO A 323 5.19 -26.50 6.68
C PRO A 323 5.35 -27.70 7.61
N LEU A 324 4.39 -28.62 7.65
CA LEU A 324 4.38 -29.78 8.50
C LEU A 324 4.61 -31.05 7.68
N PRO A 325 5.41 -32.01 8.19
CA PRO A 325 5.56 -33.30 7.56
C PRO A 325 4.28 -34.14 7.71
N VAL A 326 4.04 -35.03 6.76
CA VAL A 326 2.99 -36.05 6.90
C VAL A 326 3.58 -37.23 7.67
N ARG A 327 2.95 -37.63 8.79
CA ARG A 327 3.42 -38.71 9.64
C ARG A 327 3.55 -40.02 8.84
N GLY A 328 4.68 -40.73 9.01
CA GLY A 328 4.96 -41.97 8.32
C GLY A 328 5.28 -41.89 6.84
N GLN A 329 5.38 -40.66 6.28
CA GLN A 329 5.75 -40.43 4.88
C GLN A 329 7.11 -39.77 4.73
N GLY A 330 7.84 -40.18 3.68
CA GLY A 330 9.09 -39.54 3.27
C GLY A 330 10.36 -40.20 3.82
N LYS A 331 11.47 -39.98 3.11
CA LYS A 331 12.80 -40.48 3.44
C LYS A 331 13.40 -39.80 4.67
N PHE A 332 12.94 -38.58 4.97
CA PHE A 332 13.45 -37.72 6.04
C PHE A 332 12.28 -37.25 6.92
N PRO A 333 11.76 -38.13 7.79
CA PRO A 333 10.60 -37.82 8.61
C PRO A 333 10.91 -36.79 9.70
N GLY A 334 9.87 -36.16 10.20
CA GLY A 334 9.89 -35.31 11.36
C GLY A 334 9.83 -33.81 11.07
N LEU A 335 9.44 -33.09 12.12
CA LEU A 335 9.48 -31.61 12.16
C LEU A 335 10.91 -31.17 12.51
N ILE A 336 11.36 -30.09 11.92
CA ILE A 336 12.74 -29.61 12.06
C ILE A 336 12.73 -28.13 12.43
N VAL A 337 13.44 -27.78 13.50
CA VAL A 337 13.90 -26.43 13.75
C VAL A 337 15.26 -26.27 13.10
N GLN A 338 15.36 -25.38 12.14
CA GLN A 338 16.61 -25.03 11.47
C GLN A 338 17.13 -23.69 12.00
N ILE A 339 18.40 -23.67 12.38
CA ILE A 339 19.11 -22.45 12.75
C ILE A 339 20.30 -22.31 11.80
N ARG A 340 20.46 -21.12 11.22
CA ARG A 340 21.58 -20.83 10.34
C ARG A 340 22.10 -19.40 10.53
N ASN A 341 23.32 -19.18 10.10
CA ASN A 341 23.85 -17.87 9.92
C ASN A 341 23.52 -17.38 8.49
N ARG A 342 22.58 -16.44 8.39
CA ARG A 342 22.12 -15.86 7.12
C ARG A 342 23.06 -14.73 6.62
N TYR A 343 24.17 -14.51 7.31
CA TYR A 343 25.15 -13.52 6.89
C TYR A 343 25.62 -13.80 5.46
N ASP A 344 25.70 -12.75 4.65
CA ASP A 344 26.20 -12.78 3.29
C ASP A 344 26.84 -11.41 2.97
N ASP A 345 28.10 -11.40 2.57
CA ASP A 345 28.84 -10.24 2.16
C ASP A 345 28.88 -10.06 0.62
N ASN A 346 28.11 -10.86 -0.12
CA ASN A 346 28.11 -10.95 -1.58
C ASN A 346 29.45 -11.40 -2.20
N SER A 347 30.46 -11.81 -1.39
CA SER A 347 31.67 -12.37 -1.93
C SER A 347 31.39 -13.75 -2.58
N PRO A 348 32.16 -14.11 -3.62
CA PRO A 348 32.04 -15.44 -4.23
C PRO A 348 32.24 -16.52 -3.19
N LEU A 349 31.37 -17.51 -3.23
CA LEU A 349 31.51 -18.67 -2.35
C LEU A 349 32.76 -19.45 -2.73
N PRO A 350 33.58 -19.84 -1.74
CA PRO A 350 34.78 -20.62 -2.01
C PRO A 350 34.40 -21.94 -2.70
N LYS A 351 35.18 -22.34 -3.71
CA LYS A 351 34.97 -23.60 -4.40
C LYS A 351 35.42 -24.74 -3.49
N GLY A 352 34.49 -25.54 -3.00
CA GLY A 352 34.77 -26.77 -2.26
C GLY A 352 35.14 -27.93 -3.18
N LYS A 353 35.94 -28.85 -2.66
CA LYS A 353 36.09 -30.20 -3.24
C LYS A 353 35.17 -31.14 -2.47
N ASP A 354 34.50 -32.04 -3.17
CA ASP A 354 33.67 -33.09 -2.60
C ASP A 354 32.58 -32.57 -1.63
N ASN A 355 32.01 -31.41 -1.93
CA ASN A 355 31.02 -30.73 -1.10
C ASN A 355 31.52 -30.26 0.29
N VAL A 356 32.83 -30.25 0.52
CA VAL A 356 33.45 -29.58 1.68
C VAL A 356 33.83 -28.17 1.31
N PHE A 357 33.26 -27.19 1.99
CA PHE A 357 33.57 -25.79 1.76
C PHE A 357 34.69 -25.37 2.71
N PRO A 358 35.71 -24.64 2.21
CA PRO A 358 36.76 -24.11 3.06
C PRO A 358 36.17 -23.22 4.18
N ASP A 359 36.79 -23.27 5.36
CA ASP A 359 36.45 -22.37 6.44
C ASP A 359 36.76 -20.92 6.03
N GLU A 360 35.92 -19.98 6.43
CA GLU A 360 36.04 -18.55 6.14
C GLU A 360 36.29 -17.77 7.45
N PRO A 361 37.50 -17.85 8.03
CA PRO A 361 37.77 -17.31 9.38
C PRO A 361 37.70 -15.79 9.47
N HIS A 362 37.69 -15.11 8.31
CA HIS A 362 37.53 -13.65 8.23
C HIS A 362 36.07 -13.20 8.28
N LEU A 363 35.10 -14.14 8.22
CA LEU A 363 33.68 -13.85 8.26
C LEU A 363 33.07 -14.17 9.65
N PRO A 364 32.00 -13.47 10.05
CA PRO A 364 31.37 -13.70 11.32
C PRO A 364 30.66 -15.07 11.37
N THR A 365 30.77 -15.75 12.51
CA THR A 365 30.16 -17.08 12.73
C THR A 365 29.35 -17.13 14.02
N ILE A 366 28.43 -18.07 14.12
CA ILE A 366 27.62 -18.35 15.32
C ILE A 366 27.91 -19.77 15.77
N THR A 367 28.15 -19.99 17.07
CA THR A 367 28.30 -21.31 17.65
C THR A 367 27.09 -21.64 18.52
N ILE A 368 26.32 -22.64 18.16
CA ILE A 368 25.12 -23.09 18.88
C ILE A 368 25.55 -24.04 20.02
N HIS A 369 25.11 -23.79 21.23
CA HIS A 369 25.35 -24.61 22.40
C HIS A 369 24.16 -25.54 22.69
N SER A 370 22.94 -24.98 22.70
CA SER A 370 21.70 -25.75 22.84
C SER A 370 20.52 -25.11 22.10
N VAL A 371 19.57 -25.96 21.76
CA VAL A 371 18.27 -25.56 21.24
C VAL A 371 17.20 -26.29 22.02
N GLU A 372 16.26 -25.57 22.60
CA GLU A 372 15.09 -26.14 23.26
C GLU A 372 13.85 -25.81 22.43
N PHE A 373 12.94 -26.78 22.34
CA PHE A 373 11.65 -26.62 21.70
C PHE A 373 10.54 -27.06 22.64
N GLU A 374 9.52 -26.25 22.80
CA GLU A 374 8.35 -26.54 23.62
C GLU A 374 7.08 -26.17 22.85
N ALA A 375 6.10 -27.06 22.78
CA ALA A 375 4.77 -26.80 22.22
C ALA A 375 3.74 -27.87 22.70
N PRO A 376 2.46 -27.51 22.91
CA PRO A 376 2.01 -26.13 22.94
C PRO A 376 2.45 -25.39 24.21
N VAL A 377 2.86 -24.14 24.08
CA VAL A 377 3.09 -23.27 25.23
C VAL A 377 1.76 -22.65 25.63
N CYS A 378 1.31 -22.94 26.83
CA CYS A 378 0.06 -22.44 27.36
C CYS A 378 0.16 -22.29 28.89
N GLU A 379 0.09 -21.07 29.38
CA GLU A 379 0.18 -20.79 30.82
C GLU A 379 -1.06 -21.24 31.57
N THR A 380 -2.22 -21.15 30.93
CA THR A 380 -3.52 -21.52 31.49
C THR A 380 -4.37 -22.28 30.49
N TRP A 381 -5.22 -23.17 30.96
CA TRP A 381 -6.21 -23.85 30.10
C TRP A 381 -7.62 -23.58 30.63
N PRO A 382 -8.54 -23.08 29.78
CA PRO A 382 -8.34 -22.67 28.39
C PRO A 382 -7.36 -21.50 28.21
N PRO A 383 -6.73 -21.37 27.00
CA PRO A 383 -5.77 -20.30 26.71
C PRO A 383 -6.38 -18.89 26.84
N ILE A 384 -5.55 -17.89 27.07
CA ILE A 384 -5.98 -16.47 27.19
C ILE A 384 -6.79 -15.99 25.97
N LEU A 385 -6.50 -16.49 24.78
CA LEU A 385 -7.25 -16.14 23.56
C LEU A 385 -8.70 -16.66 23.63
N HIS A 386 -8.91 -17.85 24.20
CA HIS A 386 -10.23 -18.40 24.44
C HIS A 386 -11.00 -17.51 25.44
N GLN A 387 -10.37 -17.19 26.59
CA GLN A 387 -10.96 -16.38 27.64
C GLN A 387 -11.28 -14.94 27.19
N ARG A 388 -10.55 -14.42 26.21
CA ARG A 388 -10.83 -13.10 25.61
C ARG A 388 -12.19 -13.05 24.90
N ILE A 389 -12.65 -14.17 24.34
CA ILE A 389 -13.93 -14.29 23.63
C ILE A 389 -14.99 -14.93 24.53
N LEU A 390 -14.70 -16.11 25.05
CA LEU A 390 -15.55 -16.84 25.99
C LEU A 390 -15.08 -16.56 27.42
N PHE A 391 -15.42 -15.40 27.91
CA PHE A 391 -15.01 -14.91 29.22
C PHE A 391 -15.72 -15.67 30.38
N ASP A 392 -15.12 -15.67 31.53
CA ASP A 392 -15.69 -16.28 32.73
C ASP A 392 -16.97 -15.54 33.16
N SER A 393 -18.04 -16.30 33.33
CA SER A 393 -19.34 -15.79 33.72
C SER A 393 -20.21 -16.88 34.35
N PRO A 394 -20.94 -16.61 35.43
CA PRO A 394 -21.92 -17.54 35.98
C PRO A 394 -22.99 -17.97 34.97
N LEU A 395 -23.32 -17.15 34.00
CA LEU A 395 -24.30 -17.45 32.97
C LEU A 395 -23.93 -18.69 32.15
N ARG A 396 -22.66 -18.99 32.02
CA ARG A 396 -22.18 -20.15 31.23
C ARG A 396 -22.79 -21.45 31.71
N ASP A 397 -22.92 -21.61 33.03
CA ASP A 397 -23.45 -22.83 33.66
C ASP A 397 -24.95 -22.75 33.96
N THR A 398 -25.55 -21.56 34.03
CA THR A 398 -26.93 -21.36 34.43
C THR A 398 -27.88 -21.03 33.29
N ASP A 399 -27.41 -20.32 32.27
CA ASP A 399 -28.19 -19.91 31.09
C ASP A 399 -27.28 -19.73 29.86
N GLU A 400 -27.13 -20.79 29.11
CA GLU A 400 -26.30 -20.84 27.89
C GLU A 400 -26.71 -19.79 26.84
N VAL A 401 -28.02 -19.48 26.76
CA VAL A 401 -28.57 -18.53 25.79
C VAL A 401 -28.19 -17.09 26.18
N ALA A 402 -28.41 -16.75 27.45
CA ALA A 402 -28.02 -15.44 27.97
C ALA A 402 -26.47 -15.25 27.90
N TYR A 403 -25.71 -16.31 28.14
CA TYR A 403 -24.25 -16.25 27.98
C TYR A 403 -23.86 -16.01 26.53
N ALA A 404 -24.45 -16.70 25.57
CA ALA A 404 -24.20 -16.48 24.15
C ALA A 404 -24.54 -15.06 23.71
N GLN A 405 -25.67 -14.52 24.20
CA GLN A 405 -26.03 -13.11 23.97
C GLN A 405 -24.92 -12.17 24.47
N ALA A 406 -24.44 -12.35 25.69
CA ALA A 406 -23.39 -11.51 26.29
C ALA A 406 -22.07 -11.60 25.50
N VAL A 407 -21.71 -12.80 25.01
CA VAL A 407 -20.53 -12.97 24.13
C VAL A 407 -20.71 -12.22 22.82
N LEU A 408 -21.86 -12.31 22.16
CA LEU A 408 -22.15 -11.63 20.90
C LEU A 408 -22.21 -10.11 21.07
N GLU A 409 -22.82 -9.60 22.15
CA GLU A 409 -22.84 -8.17 22.48
C GLU A 409 -21.46 -7.57 22.69
N ARG A 410 -20.48 -8.38 23.12
CA ARG A 410 -19.07 -7.97 23.28
C ARG A 410 -18.27 -8.13 22.00
N PHE A 411 -18.50 -9.16 21.20
CA PHE A 411 -17.71 -9.49 20.02
C PHE A 411 -18.14 -8.70 18.78
N MET A 412 -19.45 -8.64 18.49
CA MET A 412 -19.97 -8.04 17.26
C MET A 412 -19.63 -6.55 17.09
N PRO A 413 -19.72 -5.67 18.13
CA PRO A 413 -19.37 -4.26 17.95
C PRO A 413 -17.92 -4.05 17.54
N ARG A 414 -17.02 -4.90 18.01
CA ARG A 414 -15.61 -4.88 17.60
C ARG A 414 -15.44 -5.36 16.17
N ALA A 415 -16.10 -6.47 15.81
CA ALA A 415 -16.05 -7.02 14.45
C ALA A 415 -16.63 -6.06 13.41
N TYR A 416 -17.77 -5.42 13.72
CA TYR A 416 -18.47 -4.50 12.80
C TYR A 416 -18.01 -3.05 12.92
N ARG A 417 -17.13 -2.76 13.90
CA ARG A 417 -16.54 -1.42 14.10
C ARG A 417 -17.60 -0.33 14.34
N ARG A 418 -18.75 -0.73 14.84
CA ARG A 418 -19.90 0.12 15.17
C ARG A 418 -20.77 -0.51 16.27
N PRO A 419 -21.63 0.23 16.93
CA PRO A 419 -22.68 -0.35 17.77
C PRO A 419 -23.57 -1.31 16.98
N VAL A 420 -24.03 -2.36 17.65
CA VAL A 420 -24.99 -3.32 17.09
C VAL A 420 -26.35 -3.17 17.79
N THR A 421 -27.40 -3.47 17.06
CA THR A 421 -28.76 -3.46 17.61
C THR A 421 -29.07 -4.79 18.30
N THR A 422 -29.99 -4.76 19.25
CA THR A 422 -30.48 -5.99 19.87
C THR A 422 -31.02 -6.99 18.84
N THR A 423 -31.66 -6.53 17.77
CA THR A 423 -32.19 -7.38 16.70
C THR A 423 -31.05 -8.13 15.98
N GLU A 424 -29.92 -7.45 15.71
CA GLU A 424 -28.75 -8.09 15.08
C GLU A 424 -28.15 -9.18 15.98
N VAL A 425 -28.07 -8.93 17.28
CA VAL A 425 -27.59 -9.89 18.27
C VAL A 425 -28.53 -11.09 18.37
N MET A 426 -29.85 -10.83 18.56
CA MET A 426 -30.82 -11.89 18.70
C MET A 426 -30.95 -12.81 17.48
N ALA A 427 -30.76 -12.28 16.27
CA ALA A 427 -30.73 -13.10 15.06
C ALA A 427 -29.60 -14.17 15.08
N LEU A 428 -28.47 -13.88 15.73
CA LEU A 428 -27.38 -14.84 15.90
C LEU A 428 -27.57 -15.75 17.12
N VAL A 429 -28.25 -15.28 18.16
CA VAL A 429 -28.69 -16.13 19.28
C VAL A 429 -29.70 -17.18 18.77
N ASP A 430 -30.67 -16.79 17.96
CA ASP A 430 -31.66 -17.71 17.35
C ASP A 430 -30.97 -18.73 16.43
N PHE A 431 -29.96 -18.27 15.67
CA PHE A 431 -29.13 -19.17 14.86
C PHE A 431 -28.39 -20.18 15.74
N LEU A 432 -27.72 -19.71 16.83
CA LEU A 432 -27.06 -20.59 17.77
C LEU A 432 -28.03 -21.64 18.33
N GLN A 433 -29.21 -21.23 18.80
CA GLN A 433 -30.22 -22.16 19.35
C GLN A 433 -30.63 -23.22 18.34
N THR A 434 -30.74 -22.83 17.05
CA THR A 434 -31.08 -23.77 15.96
C THR A 434 -30.00 -24.83 15.75
N ILE A 435 -28.73 -24.44 15.74
CA ILE A 435 -27.64 -25.36 15.47
C ILE A 435 -27.10 -26.08 16.72
N ARG A 436 -27.35 -25.56 17.91
CA ARG A 436 -26.81 -26.07 19.18
C ARG A 436 -26.99 -27.58 19.38
N PRO A 437 -28.13 -28.23 19.05
CA PRO A 437 -28.29 -29.67 19.17
C PRO A 437 -27.38 -30.53 18.29
N GLU A 438 -26.80 -29.94 17.23
CA GLU A 438 -25.93 -30.64 16.29
C GLU A 438 -24.45 -30.70 16.78
N PHE A 439 -24.13 -29.97 17.86
CA PHE A 439 -22.77 -29.84 18.37
C PHE A 439 -22.62 -30.45 19.78
N PRO A 440 -21.52 -31.19 20.04
CA PRO A 440 -21.31 -31.82 21.33
C PRO A 440 -21.06 -30.82 22.47
N THR A 441 -20.45 -29.66 22.19
CA THR A 441 -20.11 -28.64 23.18
C THR A 441 -20.67 -27.27 22.78
N PHE A 442 -20.83 -26.39 23.79
CA PHE A 442 -21.19 -25.00 23.55
C PHE A 442 -20.13 -24.29 22.70
N GLU A 443 -18.87 -24.54 22.97
CA GLU A 443 -17.74 -23.97 22.25
C GLU A 443 -17.79 -24.28 20.76
N ASP A 444 -18.18 -25.49 20.38
CA ASP A 444 -18.27 -25.90 18.97
C ASP A 444 -19.40 -25.15 18.26
N ALA A 445 -20.58 -25.06 18.88
CA ALA A 445 -21.70 -24.29 18.35
C ALA A 445 -21.39 -22.80 18.28
N MET A 446 -20.68 -22.26 19.29
CA MET A 446 -20.31 -20.86 19.33
C MET A 446 -19.26 -20.51 18.26
N ARG A 447 -18.34 -21.43 17.93
CA ARG A 447 -17.40 -21.24 16.81
C ARG A 447 -18.15 -21.05 15.48
N GLU A 448 -19.17 -21.87 15.19
CA GLU A 448 -19.99 -21.71 13.98
C GLU A 448 -20.78 -20.40 14.00
N THR A 449 -21.33 -20.00 15.14
CA THR A 449 -22.06 -18.74 15.29
C THR A 449 -21.16 -17.54 15.05
N LEU A 450 -19.95 -17.54 15.60
CA LEU A 450 -18.95 -16.48 15.38
C LEU A 450 -18.41 -16.50 13.95
N ALA A 451 -18.32 -17.67 13.30
CA ALA A 451 -17.97 -17.74 11.88
C ALA A 451 -19.01 -17.02 11.00
N MET A 452 -20.30 -17.10 11.37
CA MET A 452 -21.34 -16.33 10.69
C MET A 452 -21.18 -14.82 10.87
N VAL A 453 -20.70 -14.35 12.04
CA VAL A 453 -20.34 -12.92 12.23
C VAL A 453 -19.26 -12.49 11.24
N LEU A 454 -18.21 -13.33 11.07
CA LEU A 454 -17.01 -13.01 10.30
C LEU A 454 -17.20 -13.10 8.77
N ILE A 455 -18.33 -13.58 8.29
CA ILE A 455 -18.63 -13.57 6.83
C ILE A 455 -19.72 -12.56 6.44
N ARG A 456 -20.30 -11.85 7.41
CA ARG A 456 -21.31 -10.83 7.09
C ARG A 456 -20.67 -9.63 6.38
N PRO A 457 -21.44 -8.94 5.53
CA PRO A 457 -20.98 -7.70 4.91
C PRO A 457 -20.48 -6.67 5.94
N ASP A 458 -21.11 -6.58 7.10
CA ASP A 458 -20.73 -5.69 8.21
C ASP A 458 -19.28 -5.90 8.67
N PHE A 459 -18.77 -7.13 8.57
CA PHE A 459 -17.38 -7.43 8.87
C PHE A 459 -16.47 -7.26 7.65
N LEU A 460 -16.85 -7.86 6.51
CA LEU A 460 -16.01 -7.94 5.31
C LEU A 460 -15.85 -6.63 4.54
N TYR A 461 -16.75 -5.67 4.76
CA TYR A 461 -16.76 -4.38 4.06
C TYR A 461 -16.63 -3.21 5.03
N LEU A 462 -16.03 -2.14 4.54
CA LEU A 462 -16.23 -0.82 5.10
C LEU A 462 -17.55 -0.30 4.53
N LEU A 463 -18.57 -0.31 5.39
CA LEU A 463 -19.92 0.10 5.03
C LEU A 463 -20.08 1.59 5.32
N GLU A 464 -20.28 2.35 4.27
CA GLU A 464 -20.70 3.73 4.36
C GLU A 464 -22.02 3.84 3.59
N PRO A 465 -23.20 3.68 4.26
CA PRO A 465 -24.51 3.60 3.60
C PRO A 465 -24.78 4.81 2.71
N ALA A 466 -25.32 4.61 1.52
CA ALA A 466 -25.71 5.68 0.63
C ALA A 466 -26.89 6.45 1.22
N GLU A 467 -26.84 7.76 1.12
CA GLU A 467 -27.97 8.66 1.33
C GLU A 467 -28.21 9.46 0.05
N GLU A 468 -29.40 10.02 -0.12
CA GLU A 468 -29.75 10.77 -1.33
C GLU A 468 -28.90 12.04 -1.52
N GLU A 469 -28.35 12.57 -0.40
CA GLU A 469 -27.50 13.77 -0.40
C GLU A 469 -26.09 13.47 0.15
N LYS A 470 -25.12 14.24 -0.31
CA LYS A 470 -23.77 14.24 0.23
C LYS A 470 -23.78 14.59 1.71
N ARG A 471 -23.26 13.70 2.54
CA ARG A 471 -23.22 13.89 3.99
C ARG A 471 -21.80 13.83 4.56
N GLN A 472 -21.63 14.38 5.72
CA GLN A 472 -20.48 14.11 6.55
C GLN A 472 -20.57 12.65 7.07
N ILE A 473 -19.48 11.93 7.02
CA ILE A 473 -19.41 10.58 7.60
C ILE A 473 -19.59 10.64 9.12
N ASN A 474 -20.24 9.63 9.68
CA ASN A 474 -20.42 9.57 11.13
C ASN A 474 -19.09 9.21 11.84
N ALA A 475 -19.06 9.31 13.16
CA ALA A 475 -17.85 9.13 13.95
C ALA A 475 -17.28 7.69 13.86
N TRP A 476 -18.12 6.67 13.67
CA TRP A 476 -17.69 5.27 13.52
C TRP A 476 -17.11 5.00 12.14
N GLU A 477 -17.71 5.58 11.10
CA GLU A 477 -17.19 5.56 9.73
C GLU A 477 -15.84 6.27 9.67
N LEU A 478 -15.73 7.43 10.35
CA LEU A 478 -14.47 8.19 10.43
C LEU A 478 -13.39 7.41 11.16
N ALA A 479 -13.72 6.76 12.29
CA ALA A 479 -12.78 5.92 13.01
C ALA A 479 -12.25 4.76 12.13
N SER A 480 -13.15 4.10 11.40
CA SER A 480 -12.79 3.04 10.47
C SER A 480 -11.94 3.56 9.31
N ARG A 481 -12.37 4.64 8.64
CA ARG A 481 -11.62 5.22 7.53
C ARG A 481 -10.21 5.62 7.94
N LEU A 482 -10.06 6.23 9.12
CA LEU A 482 -8.78 6.67 9.66
C LEU A 482 -7.85 5.49 10.00
N SER A 483 -8.36 4.46 10.70
CA SER A 483 -7.53 3.30 11.09
C SER A 483 -7.12 2.45 9.88
N TYR A 484 -8.01 2.21 8.92
CA TYR A 484 -7.65 1.48 7.70
C TYR A 484 -6.72 2.27 6.78
N PHE A 485 -6.79 3.59 6.78
CA PHE A 485 -5.83 4.43 6.07
C PHE A 485 -4.43 4.30 6.65
N LEU A 486 -4.27 4.46 7.98
CA LEU A 486 -2.97 4.58 8.62
C LEU A 486 -2.39 3.27 9.15
N TRP A 487 -3.24 2.29 9.48
CA TRP A 487 -2.83 1.01 10.06
C TRP A 487 -3.19 -0.21 9.24
N SER A 488 -4.03 -0.06 8.21
CA SER A 488 -4.59 -1.17 7.43
C SER A 488 -5.25 -2.23 8.33
N THR A 489 -5.87 -1.81 9.43
CA THR A 489 -6.59 -2.66 10.37
C THR A 489 -7.74 -1.93 11.06
N MET A 490 -8.49 -2.65 11.90
CA MET A 490 -9.64 -2.13 12.64
C MET A 490 -9.25 -1.06 13.67
N PRO A 491 -10.19 -0.13 14.02
CA PRO A 491 -9.96 0.85 15.07
C PRO A 491 -9.66 0.19 16.41
N ASP A 492 -8.74 0.77 17.18
CA ASP A 492 -8.49 0.35 18.56
C ASP A 492 -9.56 0.88 19.54
N ALA A 493 -9.46 0.45 20.79
CA ALA A 493 -10.43 0.83 21.83
C ALA A 493 -10.51 2.35 22.07
N GLN A 494 -9.38 3.07 21.97
CA GLN A 494 -9.35 4.51 22.14
C GLN A 494 -10.08 5.23 21.03
N LEU A 495 -9.81 4.84 19.77
CA LEU A 495 -10.45 5.44 18.60
C LEU A 495 -11.98 5.17 18.61
N LEU A 496 -12.39 3.94 18.98
CA LEU A 496 -13.81 3.60 19.16
C LEU A 496 -14.47 4.38 20.30
N ALA A 497 -13.76 4.65 21.42
CA ALA A 497 -14.27 5.45 22.51
C ALA A 497 -14.47 6.94 22.11
N HIS A 498 -13.55 7.50 21.31
CA HIS A 498 -13.72 8.83 20.73
C HIS A 498 -14.89 8.89 19.75
N ALA A 499 -15.10 7.82 18.96
CA ALA A 499 -16.27 7.72 18.10
C ALA A 499 -17.58 7.64 18.89
N ALA A 500 -17.64 6.81 19.93
CA ALA A 500 -18.81 6.65 20.80
C ALA A 500 -19.22 7.95 21.51
N SER A 501 -18.24 8.77 21.91
CA SER A 501 -18.47 10.04 22.58
C SER A 501 -18.70 11.22 21.62
N GLY A 502 -18.66 11.00 20.30
CA GLY A 502 -18.75 12.05 19.28
C GLY A 502 -17.53 13.01 19.24
N LYS A 503 -16.52 12.78 20.05
CA LYS A 503 -15.33 13.63 20.12
C LYS A 503 -14.43 13.52 18.88
N LEU A 504 -14.45 12.40 18.18
CA LEU A 504 -13.59 12.17 17.02
C LEU A 504 -13.84 13.18 15.87
N GLN A 505 -15.06 13.74 15.80
CA GLN A 505 -15.41 14.76 14.79
C GLN A 505 -14.92 16.18 15.14
N GLN A 506 -14.33 16.38 16.33
CA GLN A 506 -13.72 17.64 16.73
C GLN A 506 -12.32 17.75 16.10
N PRO A 507 -12.00 18.84 15.38
CA PRO A 507 -10.74 18.96 14.64
C PRO A 507 -9.47 18.75 15.47
N ASP A 508 -9.47 19.25 16.71
CA ASP A 508 -8.32 19.10 17.61
C ASP A 508 -8.12 17.63 18.06
N VAL A 509 -9.22 16.93 18.41
CA VAL A 509 -9.18 15.51 18.78
C VAL A 509 -8.78 14.66 17.57
N LEU A 510 -9.35 14.94 16.41
CA LEU A 510 -8.99 14.24 15.17
C LEU A 510 -7.51 14.42 14.84
N SER A 511 -6.99 15.64 14.96
CA SER A 511 -5.57 15.92 14.71
C SER A 511 -4.65 15.20 15.71
N GLN A 512 -5.03 15.12 16.98
CA GLN A 512 -4.31 14.38 18.01
C GLN A 512 -4.31 12.86 17.72
N GLU A 513 -5.46 12.31 17.31
CA GLU A 513 -5.54 10.90 16.92
C GLU A 513 -4.69 10.60 15.69
N VAL A 514 -4.66 11.45 14.67
CA VAL A 514 -3.75 11.28 13.53
C VAL A 514 -2.29 11.20 13.98
N GLU A 515 -1.86 12.11 14.87
CA GLU A 515 -0.49 12.09 15.41
C GLU A 515 -0.19 10.80 16.19
N ARG A 516 -1.14 10.35 17.00
CA ARG A 516 -1.02 9.09 17.75
C ARG A 516 -0.90 7.90 16.80
N LEU A 517 -1.79 7.82 15.80
CA LEU A 517 -1.78 6.72 14.85
C LEU A 517 -0.49 6.70 14.00
N LEU A 518 0.00 7.85 13.57
CA LEU A 518 1.28 7.95 12.84
C LEU A 518 2.52 7.64 13.70
N SER A 519 2.41 7.78 15.01
CA SER A 519 3.49 7.47 15.95
C SER A 519 3.47 6.01 16.45
N ASP A 520 2.39 5.28 16.22
CA ASP A 520 2.24 3.86 16.55
C ASP A 520 2.97 2.99 15.51
N PRO A 521 3.66 1.91 15.92
CA PRO A 521 4.34 1.00 14.99
C PRO A 521 3.44 0.44 13.87
N ARG A 522 2.14 0.31 14.09
CA ARG A 522 1.18 -0.13 13.06
C ARG A 522 1.15 0.80 11.85
N SER A 523 1.57 2.06 11.98
CA SER A 523 1.70 2.99 10.85
C SER A 523 2.72 2.55 9.81
N ASP A 524 3.61 1.61 10.13
CA ASP A 524 4.49 0.97 9.16
C ASP A 524 3.72 0.26 8.05
N GLN A 525 2.46 -0.14 8.31
CA GLN A 525 1.57 -0.68 7.28
C GLN A 525 1.23 0.38 6.21
N PHE A 526 0.95 1.62 6.61
CA PHE A 526 0.76 2.71 5.66
C PHE A 526 2.02 2.97 4.84
N VAL A 527 3.18 3.04 5.52
CA VAL A 527 4.48 3.24 4.87
C VAL A 527 4.72 2.16 3.81
N GLN A 528 4.54 0.89 4.14
CA GLN A 528 4.77 -0.25 3.23
C GLN A 528 3.74 -0.29 2.11
N GLN A 529 2.45 -0.32 2.45
CA GLN A 529 1.37 -0.52 1.47
C GLN A 529 1.24 0.64 0.50
N PHE A 530 1.33 1.88 0.99
CA PHE A 530 1.28 3.04 0.11
C PHE A 530 2.51 3.12 -0.80
N THR A 531 3.71 2.99 -0.23
CA THR A 531 4.97 3.12 -1.00
C THR A 531 5.10 2.02 -2.05
N GLU A 532 4.82 0.75 -1.68
CA GLU A 532 4.84 -0.37 -2.63
C GLU A 532 3.92 -0.10 -3.83
N GLN A 533 2.69 0.33 -3.56
CA GLN A 533 1.68 0.53 -4.60
C GLN A 533 1.90 1.82 -5.40
N TRP A 534 2.28 2.92 -4.73
CA TRP A 534 2.61 4.19 -5.39
C TRP A 534 3.77 4.00 -6.37
N LEU A 535 4.85 3.35 -5.94
CA LEU A 535 6.09 3.22 -6.72
C LEU A 535 6.15 1.94 -7.59
N HIS A 536 5.15 1.04 -7.49
CA HIS A 536 5.13 -0.28 -8.13
C HIS A 536 6.32 -1.17 -7.75
N LEU A 537 6.65 -1.22 -6.47
CA LEU A 537 7.81 -1.99 -5.99
C LEU A 537 7.63 -3.51 -6.10
N ASP A 538 6.40 -4.02 -6.20
CA ASP A 538 6.09 -5.44 -6.41
C ASP A 538 6.65 -5.98 -7.74
N VAL A 539 6.96 -5.13 -8.71
CA VAL A 539 7.62 -5.49 -9.96
C VAL A 539 9.05 -5.97 -9.74
N VAL A 540 9.75 -5.46 -8.72
CA VAL A 540 11.14 -5.81 -8.41
C VAL A 540 11.33 -7.33 -8.31
N ASP A 541 10.43 -8.04 -7.63
CA ASP A 541 10.54 -9.49 -7.44
C ASP A 541 10.31 -10.28 -8.74
N ARG A 542 9.58 -9.70 -9.70
CA ARG A 542 9.23 -10.34 -10.97
C ARG A 542 10.31 -10.18 -12.04
N VAL A 543 11.24 -9.23 -11.87
CA VAL A 543 12.33 -9.05 -12.83
C VAL A 543 13.34 -10.18 -12.68
N ALA A 544 13.52 -10.95 -13.75
CA ALA A 544 14.55 -11.99 -13.81
C ALA A 544 15.93 -11.35 -14.10
N ILE A 545 16.86 -11.53 -13.17
CA ILE A 545 18.24 -11.00 -13.34
C ILE A 545 19.03 -11.89 -14.30
N ASN A 546 19.61 -11.28 -15.31
CA ASN A 546 20.47 -11.98 -16.25
C ASN A 546 21.86 -12.24 -15.63
N ARG A 547 22.14 -13.51 -15.33
CA ARG A 547 23.38 -13.96 -14.68
C ARG A 547 24.63 -13.80 -15.54
N ASP A 548 24.50 -13.64 -16.85
CA ASP A 548 25.66 -13.32 -17.73
C ASP A 548 26.16 -11.90 -17.47
N TYR A 549 25.28 -10.98 -17.15
CA TYR A 549 25.61 -9.58 -16.82
C TYR A 549 25.93 -9.39 -15.35
N TYR A 550 25.20 -10.09 -14.47
CA TYR A 550 25.27 -9.95 -13.00
C TYR A 550 25.47 -11.33 -12.33
N PRO A 551 26.62 -12.00 -12.52
CA PRO A 551 26.82 -13.37 -12.05
C PRO A 551 26.76 -13.52 -10.53
N GLN A 552 27.05 -12.46 -9.79
CA GLN A 552 27.09 -12.44 -8.32
C GLN A 552 25.88 -11.78 -7.67
N PHE A 553 24.83 -11.45 -8.45
CA PHE A 553 23.65 -10.80 -7.88
C PHE A 553 22.99 -11.69 -6.85
N ASN A 554 22.75 -11.14 -5.66
CA ASN A 554 22.08 -11.82 -4.57
C ASN A 554 20.59 -11.49 -4.60
N GLU A 555 19.72 -12.51 -4.65
CA GLU A 555 18.26 -12.30 -4.68
C GLU A 555 17.71 -11.60 -3.42
N HIS A 556 18.40 -11.72 -2.27
CA HIS A 556 18.01 -10.97 -1.07
C HIS A 556 18.16 -9.45 -1.22
N LEU A 557 18.98 -8.99 -2.18
CA LEU A 557 19.07 -7.56 -2.50
C LEU A 557 17.75 -6.99 -2.99
N LYS A 558 16.91 -7.77 -3.66
CA LYS A 558 15.59 -7.29 -4.11
C LYS A 558 14.73 -6.82 -2.94
N THR A 559 14.75 -7.58 -1.83
CA THR A 559 14.06 -7.19 -0.60
C THR A 559 14.67 -5.91 0.00
N ASP A 560 16.00 -5.80 0.04
CA ASP A 560 16.67 -4.60 0.57
C ASP A 560 16.42 -3.38 -0.32
N MET A 561 16.42 -3.54 -1.64
CA MET A 561 16.11 -2.47 -2.60
C MET A 561 14.69 -1.92 -2.40
N ARG A 562 13.69 -2.78 -2.20
CA ARG A 562 12.32 -2.33 -1.88
C ARG A 562 12.29 -1.59 -0.55
N ARG A 563 12.93 -2.19 0.47
CA ARG A 563 13.01 -1.60 1.81
C ARG A 563 13.69 -0.24 1.83
N GLU A 564 14.67 0.03 0.97
CA GLU A 564 15.27 1.36 0.83
C GLU A 564 14.21 2.43 0.56
N SER A 565 13.33 2.18 -0.41
CA SER A 565 12.26 3.13 -0.79
C SER A 565 11.20 3.27 0.30
N GLU A 566 10.80 2.16 0.93
CA GLU A 566 9.86 2.15 2.05
C GLU A 566 10.43 2.91 3.25
N GLN A 567 11.69 2.67 3.60
CA GLN A 567 12.36 3.33 4.72
C GLN A 567 12.59 4.82 4.44
N LEU A 568 12.87 5.23 3.19
CA LEU A 568 12.96 6.64 2.84
C LEU A 568 11.60 7.35 3.04
N PHE A 569 10.51 6.72 2.61
CA PHE A 569 9.16 7.27 2.86
C PHE A 569 8.88 7.36 4.37
N GLY A 570 9.19 6.30 5.11
CA GLY A 570 9.03 6.26 6.57
C GLY A 570 9.87 7.33 7.28
N GLU A 571 11.12 7.55 6.87
CA GLU A 571 12.01 8.58 7.43
C GLU A 571 11.42 9.99 7.22
N ILE A 572 10.97 10.28 5.99
CA ILE A 572 10.36 11.57 5.65
C ILE A 572 9.06 11.78 6.43
N LEU A 573 8.23 10.76 6.56
CA LEU A 573 6.96 10.83 7.29
C LEU A 573 7.17 11.00 8.80
N ARG A 574 8.01 10.14 9.42
CA ARG A 574 8.22 10.14 10.88
C ARG A 574 8.87 11.43 11.38
N HIS A 575 9.80 11.97 10.62
CA HIS A 575 10.52 13.20 10.97
C HIS A 575 9.92 14.46 10.34
N ASN A 576 8.76 14.33 9.68
CA ASN A 576 8.06 15.43 9.00
C ASN A 576 8.99 16.24 8.08
N LEU A 577 9.84 15.53 7.31
CA LEU A 577 10.74 16.16 6.36
C LEU A 577 9.99 16.62 5.10
N SER A 578 10.65 17.44 4.29
CA SER A 578 10.12 17.84 2.98
C SER A 578 10.03 16.66 2.05
N ALA A 579 8.88 16.46 1.40
CA ALA A 579 8.69 15.42 0.38
C ALA A 579 9.57 15.67 -0.88
N LEU A 580 10.19 16.82 -1.03
CA LEU A 580 11.17 17.07 -2.09
C LEU A 580 12.39 16.17 -1.96
N HIS A 581 12.65 15.57 -0.79
CA HIS A 581 13.66 14.51 -0.63
C HIS A 581 13.37 13.25 -1.47
N PHE A 582 12.13 13.04 -1.91
CA PHE A 582 11.83 12.00 -2.89
C PHE A 582 12.42 12.31 -4.28
N LEU A 583 12.54 13.57 -4.64
CA LEU A 583 13.12 14.00 -5.92
C LEU A 583 14.63 14.12 -5.83
N SER A 584 15.15 14.73 -4.78
CA SER A 584 16.57 14.93 -4.53
C SER A 584 16.86 14.96 -3.03
N SER A 585 17.82 14.18 -2.59
CA SER A 585 18.21 14.05 -1.19
C SER A 585 19.72 13.90 -1.05
N ASP A 586 20.28 14.42 0.04
CA ASP A 586 21.67 14.22 0.46
C ASP A 586 21.87 12.96 1.31
N PHE A 587 20.83 12.13 1.43
CA PHE A 587 20.85 10.87 2.17
C PHE A 587 19.96 9.81 1.52
N THR A 588 20.20 8.56 1.91
CA THR A 588 19.29 7.43 1.66
C THR A 588 19.26 6.49 2.87
N MET A 589 18.41 5.47 2.82
CA MET A 589 18.25 4.48 3.89
C MET A 589 18.92 3.17 3.47
N LEU A 590 19.99 2.75 4.16
CA LEU A 590 20.75 1.56 3.79
C LEU A 590 20.97 0.61 4.97
N ASN A 591 20.98 -0.68 4.65
CA ASN A 591 21.64 -1.71 5.44
C ASN A 591 23.00 -2.06 4.86
N GLY A 592 23.79 -2.87 5.54
CA GLY A 592 25.17 -3.20 5.12
C GLY A 592 25.24 -3.94 3.78
N ARG A 593 24.25 -4.76 3.41
CA ARG A 593 24.25 -5.48 2.13
C ARG A 593 23.97 -4.55 0.96
N LEU A 594 22.99 -3.66 1.09
CA LEU A 594 22.67 -2.71 0.04
C LEU A 594 23.75 -1.62 -0.10
N ALA A 595 24.38 -1.20 1.01
CA ALA A 595 25.50 -0.27 1.01
C ALA A 595 26.68 -0.85 0.22
N ARG A 596 27.06 -2.11 0.47
CA ARG A 596 28.11 -2.80 -0.32
C ARG A 596 27.75 -2.91 -1.80
N HIS A 597 26.48 -3.18 -2.10
CA HIS A 597 26.02 -3.19 -3.50
C HIS A 597 26.26 -1.84 -4.18
N TYR A 598 26.05 -0.74 -3.48
CA TYR A 598 26.30 0.62 -3.99
C TYR A 598 27.76 1.07 -3.90
N GLY A 599 28.67 0.24 -3.35
CA GLY A 599 30.04 0.61 -3.08
C GLY A 599 30.17 1.71 -2.03
N ILE A 600 29.30 1.70 -1.02
CA ILE A 600 29.33 2.60 0.13
C ILE A 600 29.89 1.83 1.31
N ASP A 601 31.02 2.32 1.85
CA ASP A 601 31.73 1.71 2.95
C ASP A 601 31.14 2.14 4.32
N ASP A 602 31.61 1.49 5.39
CA ASP A 602 31.31 1.80 6.79
C ASP A 602 29.81 1.67 7.21
N VAL A 603 29.02 0.95 6.42
CA VAL A 603 27.64 0.57 6.77
C VAL A 603 27.57 -0.95 6.95
N TYR A 604 27.36 -1.38 8.18
CA TYR A 604 27.35 -2.79 8.57
C TYR A 604 25.99 -3.18 9.16
N GLY A 605 25.68 -4.47 9.11
CA GLY A 605 24.49 -5.04 9.71
C GLY A 605 23.26 -5.02 8.81
N ASN A 606 22.15 -5.56 9.31
CA ASN A 606 20.91 -5.74 8.56
C ASN A 606 19.89 -4.60 8.78
N THR A 607 20.13 -3.79 9.81
CA THR A 607 19.23 -2.68 10.15
C THR A 607 19.43 -1.52 9.21
N PHE A 608 18.35 -1.03 8.63
CA PHE A 608 18.35 0.17 7.80
C PHE A 608 18.58 1.40 8.66
N ARG A 609 19.44 2.28 8.15
CA ARG A 609 19.77 3.56 8.79
C ARG A 609 19.94 4.66 7.77
N ARG A 610 19.78 5.88 8.19
CA ARG A 610 20.06 7.06 7.37
C ARG A 610 21.57 7.15 7.10
N VAL A 611 21.95 7.21 5.83
CA VAL A 611 23.33 7.32 5.36
C VAL A 611 23.45 8.57 4.48
N THR A 612 24.32 9.48 4.85
CA THR A 612 24.62 10.68 4.07
C THR A 612 25.36 10.30 2.78
N LEU A 613 24.95 10.88 1.68
CA LEU A 613 25.49 10.60 0.37
C LEU A 613 26.34 11.79 -0.11
N PRO A 614 27.61 11.58 -0.42
CA PRO A 614 28.40 12.61 -1.08
C PRO A 614 27.92 12.83 -2.53
N PRO A 615 27.99 14.08 -3.05
CA PRO A 615 27.43 14.44 -4.35
C PRO A 615 27.93 13.56 -5.50
N GLU A 616 29.19 13.13 -5.46
CA GLU A 616 29.84 12.30 -6.50
C GLU A 616 29.26 10.89 -6.62
N ARG A 617 28.38 10.50 -5.73
CA ARG A 617 27.64 9.24 -5.83
C ARG A 617 26.43 9.33 -6.75
N HIS A 618 26.00 10.53 -7.14
CA HIS A 618 24.85 10.80 -8.02
C HIS A 618 23.54 10.12 -7.56
N ARG A 619 23.49 9.65 -6.28
CA ARG A 619 22.33 9.00 -5.66
C ARG A 619 21.50 10.02 -4.89
N GLY A 620 20.57 9.56 -4.09
CA GLY A 620 19.68 10.40 -3.31
C GLY A 620 18.39 10.74 -4.04
N GLY A 621 17.26 10.49 -3.35
CA GLY A 621 15.95 10.51 -3.93
C GLY A 621 15.65 9.25 -4.78
N LEU A 622 14.36 9.09 -5.12
CA LEU A 622 13.84 7.87 -5.76
C LEU A 622 14.54 7.49 -7.08
N LEU A 623 15.00 8.49 -7.85
CA LEU A 623 15.67 8.23 -9.14
C LEU A 623 17.01 7.50 -9.01
N GLY A 624 17.62 7.52 -7.80
CA GLY A 624 18.84 6.79 -7.50
C GLY A 624 18.61 5.43 -6.84
N HIS A 625 17.36 5.04 -6.52
CA HIS A 625 17.03 3.79 -5.85
C HIS A 625 17.07 2.60 -6.79
N ALA A 626 17.82 1.56 -6.40
CA ALA A 626 17.91 0.34 -7.20
C ALA A 626 16.56 -0.36 -7.42
N SER A 627 15.61 -0.24 -6.50
CA SER A 627 14.25 -0.75 -6.67
C SER A 627 13.55 -0.15 -7.91
N ILE A 628 13.66 1.16 -8.09
CA ILE A 628 13.05 1.88 -9.22
C ILE A 628 13.78 1.54 -10.53
N LEU A 629 15.11 1.52 -10.47
CA LEU A 629 15.93 1.24 -11.64
C LEU A 629 15.75 -0.20 -12.12
N LEU A 630 15.67 -1.15 -11.20
CA LEU A 630 15.46 -2.58 -11.51
C LEU A 630 14.04 -2.83 -12.01
N SER A 631 13.00 -2.31 -11.37
CA SER A 631 11.62 -2.50 -11.81
C SER A 631 11.36 -1.97 -13.21
N ASN A 632 12.16 -0.99 -13.65
CA ASN A 632 12.11 -0.38 -14.98
C ASN A 632 13.30 -0.78 -15.86
N SER A 633 13.73 -2.05 -15.76
CA SER A 633 14.81 -2.64 -16.53
C SER A 633 14.35 -3.91 -17.26
N THR A 634 15.24 -4.51 -18.03
CA THR A 634 15.06 -5.84 -18.63
C THR A 634 15.68 -6.96 -17.76
N GLY A 635 16.34 -6.60 -16.66
CA GLY A 635 17.17 -7.50 -15.85
C GLY A 635 18.54 -7.80 -16.43
N ALA A 636 18.79 -7.43 -17.68
CA ALA A 636 20.11 -7.43 -18.33
C ALA A 636 20.65 -6.01 -18.50
N ASP A 637 19.79 -5.07 -18.88
CA ASP A 637 20.12 -3.68 -19.10
C ASP A 637 18.97 -2.75 -18.68
N SER A 638 19.27 -1.43 -18.62
CA SER A 638 18.29 -0.37 -18.42
C SER A 638 17.19 -0.40 -19.50
N HIS A 639 16.07 0.26 -19.23
CA HIS A 639 15.02 0.43 -20.22
C HIS A 639 14.52 1.89 -20.22
N VAL A 640 15.07 2.71 -21.12
CA VAL A 640 14.83 4.15 -21.20
C VAL A 640 13.34 4.51 -21.16
N ILE A 641 12.52 3.87 -21.99
CA ILE A 641 11.08 4.20 -22.08
C ILE A 641 10.35 3.87 -20.78
N ARG A 642 10.60 2.71 -20.17
CA ARG A 642 9.95 2.35 -18.89
C ARG A 642 10.31 3.32 -17.77
N ARG A 643 11.60 3.74 -17.68
CA ARG A 643 12.07 4.74 -16.74
C ARG A 643 11.38 6.08 -16.95
N ALA A 644 11.28 6.53 -18.20
CA ALA A 644 10.61 7.78 -18.58
C ALA A 644 9.11 7.77 -18.21
N VAL A 645 8.40 6.70 -18.59
CA VAL A 645 6.98 6.52 -18.28
C VAL A 645 6.76 6.50 -16.76
N TRP A 646 7.64 5.80 -16.03
CA TRP A 646 7.55 5.74 -14.56
C TRP A 646 7.70 7.13 -13.92
N ILE A 647 8.67 7.95 -14.35
CA ILE A 647 8.85 9.32 -13.85
C ILE A 647 7.58 10.14 -14.09
N ARG A 648 7.09 10.17 -15.31
CA ARG A 648 5.92 10.96 -15.69
C ARG A 648 4.66 10.49 -14.97
N ASP A 649 4.43 9.19 -14.88
CA ASP A 649 3.25 8.65 -14.21
C ASP A 649 3.36 8.79 -12.69
N ARG A 650 4.45 8.28 -12.07
CA ARG A 650 4.51 8.14 -10.61
C ARG A 650 4.86 9.42 -9.88
N LEU A 651 5.73 10.24 -10.44
CA LEU A 651 6.16 11.48 -9.80
C LEU A 651 5.34 12.70 -10.26
N LEU A 652 4.91 12.74 -11.52
CA LEU A 652 4.25 13.92 -12.07
C LEU A 652 2.74 13.73 -12.33
N ASN A 653 2.23 12.51 -12.23
CA ASN A 653 0.85 12.14 -12.58
C ASN A 653 0.44 12.59 -14.00
N ASP A 654 1.41 12.53 -14.91
CA ASP A 654 1.34 12.90 -16.33
C ASP A 654 1.78 11.70 -17.21
N PRO A 655 1.05 10.57 -17.17
CA PRO A 655 1.42 9.40 -17.95
C PRO A 655 1.31 9.69 -19.45
N PRO A 656 2.31 9.31 -20.27
CA PRO A 656 2.18 9.42 -21.72
C PRO A 656 1.03 8.56 -22.24
N ALA A 657 0.46 8.95 -23.35
CA ALA A 657 -0.59 8.18 -24.01
C ALA A 657 -0.14 6.74 -24.29
N SER A 658 -1.05 5.77 -24.11
CA SER A 658 -0.76 4.38 -24.42
C SER A 658 -0.34 4.22 -25.88
N PRO A 659 0.64 3.35 -26.20
CA PRO A 659 1.05 3.12 -27.58
C PRO A 659 -0.12 2.61 -28.42
N PRO A 660 -0.20 2.97 -29.72
CA PRO A 660 -1.18 2.41 -30.63
C PRO A 660 -1.12 0.87 -30.66
N PRO A 661 -2.24 0.19 -30.95
CA PRO A 661 -2.22 -1.26 -31.13
C PRO A 661 -1.30 -1.62 -32.31
N ASN A 662 -0.52 -2.71 -32.15
CA ASN A 662 0.45 -3.23 -33.14
C ASN A 662 1.77 -2.45 -33.29
N VAL A 663 2.17 -1.64 -32.32
CA VAL A 663 3.55 -1.12 -32.27
C VAL A 663 4.48 -2.25 -31.82
N PRO A 664 5.49 -2.62 -32.66
CA PRO A 664 6.49 -3.61 -32.24
C PRO A 664 7.26 -3.13 -31.00
N SER A 665 7.58 -4.03 -30.09
CA SER A 665 8.49 -3.68 -28.99
C SER A 665 9.86 -3.26 -29.55
N LEU A 666 10.60 -2.44 -28.80
CA LEU A 666 11.95 -2.01 -29.18
C LEU A 666 12.85 -3.21 -29.53
N GLU A 667 12.68 -4.32 -28.81
CA GLU A 667 13.44 -5.57 -28.98
C GLU A 667 13.04 -6.36 -30.26
N GLN A 668 11.81 -6.18 -30.74
CA GLN A 668 11.27 -6.88 -31.94
C GLN A 668 11.50 -6.11 -33.23
N ALA A 669 11.79 -4.81 -33.14
CA ALA A 669 11.85 -3.94 -34.30
C ALA A 669 13.11 -4.15 -35.18
N ASN A 670 14.18 -4.81 -34.67
CA ASN A 670 15.40 -5.00 -35.43
C ASN A 670 16.21 -6.20 -34.92
N THR A 671 16.46 -7.19 -35.75
CA THR A 671 17.30 -8.35 -35.41
C THR A 671 18.77 -7.97 -35.19
N ASP A 672 19.25 -6.83 -35.72
CA ASP A 672 20.58 -6.28 -35.51
C ASP A 672 20.64 -5.28 -34.33
N ALA A 673 19.51 -5.03 -33.66
CA ALA A 673 19.40 -4.07 -32.56
C ALA A 673 20.34 -4.37 -31.38
N LEU A 674 20.75 -5.61 -31.18
CA LEU A 674 21.73 -6.00 -30.16
C LEU A 674 23.11 -5.39 -30.35
N GLN A 675 23.43 -4.86 -31.55
CA GLN A 675 24.68 -4.18 -31.83
C GLN A 675 24.62 -2.65 -31.71
N LEU A 676 23.42 -2.10 -31.61
CA LEU A 676 23.17 -0.66 -31.51
C LEU A 676 23.12 -0.22 -30.03
N SER A 677 23.60 0.99 -29.74
CA SER A 677 23.32 1.64 -28.46
C SER A 677 21.81 1.87 -28.29
N ILE A 678 21.33 1.99 -27.08
CA ILE A 678 19.89 2.30 -26.81
C ILE A 678 19.48 3.55 -27.58
N ARG A 679 20.32 4.57 -27.67
CA ARG A 679 20.05 5.76 -28.46
C ARG A 679 19.90 5.45 -29.95
N GLU A 680 20.79 4.66 -30.55
CA GLU A 680 20.67 4.24 -31.94
C GLU A 680 19.44 3.36 -32.18
N GLN A 681 19.11 2.49 -31.23
CA GLN A 681 17.86 1.71 -31.26
C GLN A 681 16.62 2.61 -31.22
N LEU A 682 16.63 3.62 -30.37
CA LEU A 682 15.55 4.63 -30.29
C LEU A 682 15.51 5.47 -31.57
N GLU A 683 16.65 5.89 -32.12
CA GLU A 683 16.73 6.63 -33.39
C GLU A 683 16.21 5.79 -34.55
N ALA A 684 16.56 4.51 -34.63
CA ALA A 684 16.01 3.58 -35.62
C ALA A 684 14.50 3.37 -35.46
N HIS A 685 13.99 3.25 -34.23
CA HIS A 685 12.55 3.14 -33.93
C HIS A 685 11.78 4.41 -34.29
N ARG A 686 12.40 5.58 -34.18
CA ARG A 686 11.85 6.90 -34.57
C ARG A 686 11.79 7.11 -36.09
N GLY A 687 12.23 6.13 -36.88
CA GLY A 687 12.25 6.26 -38.34
C GLY A 687 10.88 6.58 -38.98
N THR A 688 9.77 6.37 -38.26
CA THR A 688 8.44 6.79 -38.68
C THR A 688 8.01 8.08 -37.97
N LYS A 689 7.41 9.04 -38.70
CA LYS A 689 6.97 10.33 -38.13
C LYS A 689 6.00 10.18 -36.95
N SER A 690 5.16 9.13 -36.93
CA SER A 690 4.22 8.86 -35.86
C SER A 690 4.91 8.43 -34.56
N CYS A 691 5.96 7.58 -34.64
CA CYS A 691 6.72 7.16 -33.48
C CYS A 691 7.59 8.30 -32.92
N ALA A 692 8.22 9.06 -33.83
CA ALA A 692 9.12 10.14 -33.45
C ALA A 692 8.45 11.23 -32.57
N ARG A 693 7.15 11.48 -32.79
CA ARG A 693 6.41 12.50 -32.01
C ARG A 693 6.32 12.13 -30.55
N CYS A 694 5.81 10.92 -30.23
CA CYS A 694 5.67 10.47 -28.84
C CYS A 694 7.04 10.26 -28.15
N HIS A 695 8.03 9.72 -28.88
CA HIS A 695 9.36 9.45 -28.33
C HIS A 695 10.14 10.70 -28.01
N ARG A 696 9.95 11.81 -28.74
CA ARG A 696 10.56 13.10 -28.43
C ARG A 696 10.18 13.60 -27.03
N ASP A 697 8.94 13.31 -26.61
CA ASP A 697 8.41 13.77 -25.33
C ASP A 697 8.69 12.80 -24.18
N ILE A 698 8.94 11.53 -24.49
CA ILE A 698 9.13 10.47 -23.50
C ILE A 698 10.63 10.21 -23.24
N ASP A 699 11.42 9.97 -24.30
CA ASP A 699 12.77 9.44 -24.16
C ASP A 699 13.76 10.29 -23.34
N PRO A 700 13.69 11.63 -23.38
CA PRO A 700 14.63 12.48 -22.65
C PRO A 700 14.68 12.18 -21.13
N TRP A 701 13.52 11.87 -20.55
CA TRP A 701 13.40 11.57 -19.12
C TRP A 701 14.14 10.29 -18.72
N GLY A 702 14.15 9.28 -19.58
CA GLY A 702 14.81 8.01 -19.32
C GLY A 702 16.29 8.01 -19.71
N ILE A 703 16.67 8.73 -20.78
CA ILE A 703 18.05 8.88 -21.23
C ILE A 703 18.90 9.50 -20.11
N ALA A 704 18.40 10.47 -19.38
CA ALA A 704 19.09 11.09 -18.25
C ALA A 704 19.49 10.09 -17.14
N LEU A 705 18.90 8.89 -17.11
CA LEU A 705 19.19 7.85 -16.11
C LEU A 705 20.13 6.75 -16.63
N GLU A 706 20.72 6.88 -17.82
CA GLU A 706 21.50 5.80 -18.45
C GLU A 706 22.84 5.47 -17.76
N HIS A 707 23.34 6.37 -16.92
CA HIS A 707 24.48 6.05 -16.03
C HIS A 707 24.13 5.01 -14.95
N PHE A 708 22.85 4.70 -14.73
CA PHE A 708 22.46 3.58 -13.88
C PHE A 708 22.11 2.34 -14.71
N ASP A 709 22.73 1.22 -14.38
CA ASP A 709 22.47 -0.07 -15.02
C ASP A 709 21.13 -0.70 -14.58
N ALA A 710 20.89 -1.96 -14.94
CA ALA A 710 19.64 -2.67 -14.60
C ALA A 710 19.47 -2.91 -13.11
N VAL A 711 20.54 -3.06 -12.34
CA VAL A 711 20.51 -3.35 -10.90
C VAL A 711 20.85 -2.13 -10.04
N GLY A 712 20.86 -0.94 -10.67
CA GLY A 712 21.05 0.33 -9.97
C GLY A 712 22.52 0.69 -9.68
N LEU A 713 23.48 0.06 -10.30
CA LEU A 713 24.87 0.44 -10.19
C LEU A 713 25.22 1.55 -11.17
N TRP A 714 26.12 2.46 -10.75
CA TRP A 714 26.65 3.49 -11.63
C TRP A 714 27.58 2.90 -12.69
N ARG A 715 27.49 3.37 -13.95
CA ARG A 715 28.30 2.95 -15.07
C ARG A 715 28.65 4.11 -15.97
N ASP A 716 29.84 4.09 -16.52
CA ASP A 716 30.30 5.02 -17.58
C ASP A 716 30.29 4.35 -18.96
N GLU A 717 30.13 3.03 -18.98
CA GLU A 717 30.06 2.22 -20.19
C GLU A 717 28.88 1.23 -20.15
N ILE A 718 28.22 1.08 -21.30
CA ILE A 718 27.17 0.09 -21.52
C ILE A 718 27.81 -1.15 -22.13
N ARG A 719 27.47 -2.33 -21.57
CA ARG A 719 28.00 -3.62 -22.02
C ARG A 719 26.89 -4.39 -22.73
N HIS A 720 27.15 -4.77 -23.99
CA HIS A 720 26.27 -5.64 -24.77
C HIS A 720 26.91 -6.99 -25.02
N LYS A 721 26.19 -8.07 -24.81
CA LYS A 721 26.66 -9.42 -25.08
C LYS A 721 26.78 -9.64 -26.59
N SER A 722 27.98 -10.02 -27.06
CA SER A 722 28.23 -10.35 -28.46
C SER A 722 28.97 -11.68 -28.52
N GLY A 723 28.31 -12.72 -29.00
CA GLY A 723 28.84 -14.07 -29.00
C GLY A 723 29.21 -14.56 -27.57
N LYS A 724 30.51 -14.89 -27.37
CA LYS A 724 31.03 -15.32 -26.05
C LYS A 724 31.60 -14.18 -25.21
N GLY A 725 31.59 -12.93 -25.70
CA GLY A 725 32.17 -11.76 -25.04
C GLY A 725 31.16 -10.61 -24.88
N PHE A 726 31.70 -9.45 -24.53
CA PHE A 726 30.95 -8.19 -24.44
C PHE A 726 31.60 -7.13 -25.31
N ILE A 727 30.76 -6.31 -25.93
CA ILE A 727 31.13 -5.05 -26.56
C ILE A 727 30.76 -3.94 -25.60
N THR A 728 31.68 -2.99 -25.35
CA THR A 728 31.44 -1.82 -24.50
C THR A 728 31.30 -0.56 -25.32
N ARG A 729 30.47 0.36 -24.87
CA ARG A 729 30.25 1.68 -25.45
C ARG A 729 30.10 2.71 -24.33
N PRO A 730 30.54 3.95 -24.52
CA PRO A 730 30.34 4.99 -23.52
C PRO A 730 28.86 5.31 -23.34
N VAL A 731 28.50 5.66 -22.11
CA VAL A 731 27.14 6.12 -21.80
C VAL A 731 26.88 7.49 -22.43
N ALA A 732 25.72 7.67 -23.06
CA ALA A 732 25.25 8.93 -23.59
C ALA A 732 23.97 9.36 -22.87
N ALA A 733 24.11 10.04 -21.73
CA ALA A 733 22.98 10.45 -20.86
C ALA A 733 22.48 11.90 -21.14
N THR A 734 22.94 12.53 -22.22
CA THR A 734 22.51 13.88 -22.60
C THR A 734 21.23 13.82 -23.42
N ALA A 735 20.21 14.57 -23.03
CA ALA A 735 18.93 14.65 -23.71
C ALA A 735 18.35 16.06 -23.65
N THR A 736 17.46 16.39 -24.57
CA THR A 736 16.75 17.68 -24.59
C THR A 736 15.27 17.43 -24.37
N LEU A 737 14.70 18.05 -23.33
CA LEU A 737 13.26 18.03 -23.03
C LEU A 737 12.47 18.80 -24.10
N PRO A 738 11.14 18.56 -24.23
CA PRO A 738 10.30 19.25 -25.21
C PRO A 738 10.31 20.78 -25.09
N ASN A 739 10.51 21.31 -23.88
CA ASN A 739 10.61 22.75 -23.61
C ASN A 739 11.98 23.36 -23.96
N GLY A 740 12.89 22.56 -24.55
CA GLY A 740 14.24 23.00 -24.93
C GLY A 740 15.31 22.89 -23.83
N GLN A 741 14.93 22.50 -22.59
CA GLN A 741 15.87 22.29 -21.50
C GLN A 741 16.78 21.10 -21.82
N GLN A 742 18.10 21.33 -21.79
CA GLN A 742 19.07 20.26 -21.92
C GLN A 742 19.34 19.62 -20.57
N LEU A 743 19.42 18.28 -20.53
CA LEU A 743 19.75 17.47 -19.37
C LEU A 743 21.02 16.66 -19.67
N THR A 744 22.00 16.72 -18.78
CA THR A 744 23.25 15.96 -18.88
C THR A 744 23.35 14.98 -17.70
N GLY A 745 22.42 14.01 -17.66
CA GLY A 745 22.39 12.98 -16.63
C GLY A 745 21.39 13.25 -15.51
N VAL A 746 21.46 12.40 -14.48
CA VAL A 746 20.46 12.32 -13.41
C VAL A 746 20.43 13.55 -12.51
N ASP A 747 21.58 14.19 -12.26
CA ASP A 747 21.64 15.31 -11.31
C ASP A 747 20.93 16.55 -11.88
N GLU A 748 21.09 16.82 -13.18
CA GLU A 748 20.35 17.89 -13.83
C GLU A 748 18.84 17.57 -13.93
N LEU A 749 18.47 16.29 -14.14
CA LEU A 749 17.07 15.88 -14.07
C LEU A 749 16.47 16.10 -12.68
N LYS A 750 17.18 15.75 -11.60
CA LYS A 750 16.73 16.03 -10.23
C LYS A 750 16.58 17.53 -9.98
N ALA A 751 17.58 18.30 -10.38
CA ALA A 751 17.53 19.77 -10.26
C ALA A 751 16.34 20.37 -11.00
N TYR A 752 16.07 19.91 -12.22
CA TYR A 752 14.91 20.32 -13.02
C TYR A 752 13.58 19.96 -12.34
N LEU A 753 13.46 18.75 -11.78
CA LEU A 753 12.26 18.33 -11.04
C LEU A 753 12.02 19.21 -9.83
N VAL A 754 13.06 19.55 -9.07
CA VAL A 754 12.96 20.35 -7.85
C VAL A 754 12.71 21.85 -8.16
N SER A 755 13.28 22.39 -9.23
CA SER A 755 13.09 23.81 -9.59
C SER A 755 11.78 24.03 -10.35
N GLU A 756 11.57 23.32 -11.45
CA GLU A 756 10.51 23.60 -12.41
C GLU A 756 9.24 22.76 -12.22
N ARG A 757 9.37 21.52 -11.69
CA ARG A 757 8.26 20.56 -11.65
C ARG A 757 7.79 20.21 -10.22
N LYS A 758 8.29 20.92 -9.18
CA LYS A 758 7.90 20.67 -7.78
C LYS A 758 6.39 20.83 -7.50
N SER A 759 5.73 21.76 -8.19
CA SER A 759 4.28 21.97 -8.04
C SER A 759 3.48 20.82 -8.65
N ASP A 760 3.95 20.26 -9.79
CA ASP A 760 3.32 19.08 -10.40
C ASP A 760 3.53 17.84 -9.53
N PHE A 761 4.73 17.67 -8.98
CA PHE A 761 5.02 16.62 -8.01
C PHE A 761 4.14 16.75 -6.76
N ALA A 762 4.00 17.95 -6.20
CA ALA A 762 3.13 18.19 -5.03
C ALA A 762 1.69 17.78 -5.33
N ARG A 763 1.13 18.25 -6.44
CA ARG A 763 -0.23 17.90 -6.88
C ARG A 763 -0.39 16.40 -7.10
N ALA A 764 0.61 15.74 -7.72
CA ALA A 764 0.63 14.31 -7.93
C ALA A 764 0.61 13.54 -6.61
N LEU A 765 1.48 13.90 -5.66
CA LEU A 765 1.56 13.25 -4.36
C LEU A 765 0.29 13.44 -3.53
N VAL A 766 -0.26 14.66 -3.50
CA VAL A 766 -1.55 14.97 -2.86
C VAL A 766 -2.65 14.09 -3.44
N SER A 767 -2.78 14.01 -4.76
CA SER A 767 -3.79 13.18 -5.43
C SER A 767 -3.64 11.69 -5.10
N ARG A 768 -2.41 11.18 -5.06
CA ARG A 768 -2.10 9.78 -4.73
C ARG A 768 -2.46 9.45 -3.28
N ILE A 769 -2.03 10.27 -2.31
CA ILE A 769 -2.32 10.02 -0.89
C ILE A 769 -3.83 10.19 -0.62
N LEU A 770 -4.49 11.20 -1.19
CA LEU A 770 -5.94 11.36 -1.05
C LEU A 770 -6.69 10.15 -1.62
N GLY A 771 -6.37 9.73 -2.87
CA GLY A 771 -7.02 8.56 -3.48
C GLY A 771 -6.83 7.27 -2.67
N TYR A 772 -5.62 7.05 -2.14
CA TYR A 772 -5.34 5.92 -1.25
C TYR A 772 -6.15 6.00 0.06
N SER A 773 -6.19 7.20 0.69
CA SER A 773 -6.85 7.40 1.98
C SER A 773 -8.37 7.21 1.95
N VAL A 774 -9.02 7.60 0.84
CA VAL A 774 -10.47 7.43 0.67
C VAL A 774 -10.85 6.09 0.03
N GLY A 775 -9.88 5.31 -0.43
CA GLY A 775 -10.10 3.98 -1.03
C GLY A 775 -10.96 4.00 -2.29
N ARG A 776 -10.93 5.10 -3.04
CA ARG A 776 -11.63 5.27 -4.32
C ARG A 776 -10.78 6.07 -5.31
N ARG A 777 -11.16 6.02 -6.56
CA ARG A 777 -10.54 6.86 -7.58
C ARG A 777 -10.85 8.34 -7.32
N ILE A 778 -9.88 9.20 -7.58
CA ILE A 778 -10.05 10.66 -7.60
C ILE A 778 -10.99 11.04 -8.74
N GLU A 779 -11.92 11.94 -8.46
CA GLU A 779 -12.95 12.43 -9.37
C GLU A 779 -12.76 13.92 -9.68
N LEU A 780 -13.48 14.42 -10.69
CA LEU A 780 -13.48 15.84 -11.03
C LEU A 780 -13.92 16.71 -9.84
N SER A 781 -14.85 16.22 -9.02
CA SER A 781 -15.32 16.87 -7.79
C SER A 781 -14.24 17.03 -6.71
N ASP A 782 -13.15 16.25 -6.76
CA ASP A 782 -12.04 16.37 -5.82
C ASP A 782 -11.02 17.44 -6.19
N ARG A 783 -11.12 18.05 -7.39
CA ARG A 783 -10.11 18.97 -7.91
C ARG A 783 -9.85 20.17 -7.01
N GLU A 784 -10.90 20.77 -6.49
CA GLU A 784 -10.78 21.91 -5.60
C GLU A 784 -10.07 21.51 -4.31
N ALA A 785 -10.47 20.38 -3.70
CA ALA A 785 -9.81 19.87 -2.52
C ALA A 785 -8.32 19.55 -2.78
N ILE A 786 -8.00 18.98 -3.96
CA ILE A 786 -6.61 18.74 -4.35
C ILE A 786 -5.85 20.05 -4.53
N ALA A 787 -6.45 21.07 -5.16
CA ALA A 787 -5.81 22.37 -5.33
C ALA A 787 -5.52 23.02 -3.97
N ASP A 788 -6.52 23.04 -3.07
CA ASP A 788 -6.38 23.59 -1.72
C ASP A 788 -5.31 22.87 -0.90
N LEU A 789 -5.34 21.53 -0.90
CA LEU A 789 -4.33 20.69 -0.22
C LEU A 789 -2.94 20.92 -0.82
N THR A 790 -2.82 21.08 -2.15
CA THR A 790 -1.54 21.34 -2.81
C THR A 790 -1.00 22.71 -2.41
N ASN A 791 -1.85 23.73 -2.34
CA ASN A 791 -1.47 25.07 -1.88
C ASN A 791 -1.00 25.05 -0.43
N GLN A 792 -1.73 24.36 0.47
CA GLN A 792 -1.34 24.20 1.87
C GLN A 792 0.01 23.45 1.98
N PHE A 793 0.17 22.36 1.24
CA PHE A 793 1.38 21.55 1.23
C PHE A 793 2.60 22.33 0.72
N THR A 794 2.43 23.13 -0.32
CA THR A 794 3.48 24.00 -0.86
C THR A 794 3.86 25.09 0.13
N ALA A 795 2.86 25.74 0.75
CA ALA A 795 3.07 26.78 1.76
C ALA A 795 3.76 26.24 3.02
N ASP A 796 3.58 24.97 3.34
CA ASP A 796 4.20 24.26 4.48
C ASP A 796 5.52 23.57 4.10
N GLU A 797 6.25 24.08 3.12
CA GLU A 797 7.55 23.57 2.68
C GLU A 797 7.55 22.07 2.33
N PHE A 798 6.42 21.56 1.82
CA PHE A 798 6.23 20.17 1.42
C PHE A 798 6.37 19.16 2.57
N ARG A 799 5.98 19.51 3.81
CA ARG A 799 6.06 18.65 4.99
C ARG A 799 5.08 17.47 4.91
N LEU A 800 5.62 16.25 4.78
CA LEU A 800 4.80 15.08 4.45
C LEU A 800 3.79 14.70 5.54
N ARG A 801 4.19 14.73 6.81
CA ARG A 801 3.30 14.38 7.94
C ARG A 801 2.13 15.37 8.05
N ASN A 802 2.42 16.64 7.84
CA ASN A 802 1.40 17.68 7.83
C ASN A 802 0.43 17.51 6.65
N LEU A 803 0.92 17.08 5.48
CA LEU A 803 0.04 16.74 4.35
C LEU A 803 -0.97 15.64 4.75
N VAL A 804 -0.52 14.57 5.41
CA VAL A 804 -1.43 13.50 5.87
C VAL A 804 -2.48 14.06 6.83
N LYS A 805 -2.09 14.93 7.77
CA LYS A 805 -3.02 15.62 8.69
C LYS A 805 -4.03 16.49 7.94
N ASN A 806 -3.58 17.27 6.98
CA ASN A 806 -4.43 18.14 6.19
C ASN A 806 -5.43 17.35 5.34
N ILE A 807 -5.01 16.22 4.78
CA ILE A 807 -5.90 15.30 4.05
C ILE A 807 -7.01 14.78 4.98
N VAL A 808 -6.68 14.30 6.17
CA VAL A 808 -7.67 13.78 7.13
C VAL A 808 -8.66 14.89 7.57
N ASN A 809 -8.18 16.13 7.72
CA ASN A 809 -9.02 17.27 8.07
C ASN A 809 -9.80 17.86 6.88
N SER A 810 -9.55 17.40 5.65
CA SER A 810 -10.23 17.90 4.46
C SER A 810 -11.68 17.41 4.35
N LYS A 811 -12.53 18.21 3.68
CA LYS A 811 -13.88 17.79 3.33
C LYS A 811 -13.89 16.51 2.47
N ALA A 812 -12.91 16.34 1.57
CA ALA A 812 -12.82 15.17 0.71
C ALA A 812 -12.62 13.85 1.50
N PHE A 813 -11.95 13.90 2.64
CA PHE A 813 -11.78 12.76 3.54
C PHE A 813 -12.97 12.55 4.48
N GLN A 814 -13.65 13.62 4.92
CA GLN A 814 -14.72 13.56 5.94
C GLN A 814 -16.14 13.51 5.35
N THR A 815 -16.30 13.59 4.04
CA THR A 815 -17.61 13.49 3.38
C THR A 815 -17.68 12.30 2.43
N LYS A 816 -18.90 11.99 2.04
CA LYS A 816 -19.17 10.94 1.08
C LYS A 816 -20.26 11.39 0.12
#